data_30db1101b5f58e0f41ff87df853892a5
#
_entry.id   30db1101b5f58e0f41ff87df853892a5
#
_cell.length_a   1.000
_cell.length_b   1.000
_cell.length_c   1.000
_cell.angle_alpha   90.00
_cell.angle_beta   90.00
_cell.angle_gamma   90.00
#
_symmetry.space_group_name_H-M   'P 1'
#
loop_
_entity.id
_entity.type
_entity.pdbx_description
1 polymer ?
#
loop_
_entity_poly.entity_id
_entity_poly.type
_entity_poly.pdbx_seq_one_letter_code
_entity_poly.pdbx_strand_id
1 'polypeptide(L)'
;MLLAAETAELGHSAGWFLEQAYLIPLIPAIAFFIIIFVGKRLPWGGSEVGLISMVASLVIAAGAAMQWIDRVNAGHGEEIEPVIRQWTWWQSGQVEFGVGQHIDGLAIMALVLVTFISTLVQLYSTEYVKGDRRYTHFFASLTLFSAGMLAMVLAPNMVQLILGWEIMGLCSFMLIGHWWEERANSEAALKAFWTVRVGDMGLLVGTAMLLGIFGTLDIKGINAAAAAGEFDSQRTLMWAAIALFIACIGKSGQFPLHTWLPDAMAGPTPVSSLLHSSTMVVAGVFLVARLYPVFHVGLEINAVGQSFNLIALIGGITILVAAALAFVQNDIKKVLAYSTVSQLGYMMMGLGVGAWTGAVFHIFTHAFFKCCLFLCAGSISHTASHHSFDMKKDMGGIWKKMPITFGAWMISTAALAGIPFTAGFFSKDEIIDSAKHNDYTIFYYVGIIGAFMTAAYMTRATYLAFFGQPRGAAAHFMGVEDHSAHAHDAQEAHADHDAHESDTHDAHAVDHGRKLPFAPFDSGWRITAPLVVLATLAIGAGYLNAPALDIHWFEHQTESSIGLPFAEHEEEGAEEATAVVEYAAGAGGSVAAEEDPGGEERAAEGEHSDPIYSVPEPPKFYWSAAAPGLILVALGGLVSLGLSLAVFGKRKNPFSLLVGLTQRNKVAGGIHNFLVNKLYLDHLYENIIVRWVAHPLSRAAYWVNQNVIDATVNGAGKAGRNTGDWVYRNIDQRVVDGAVNASGLAASESGHALQPIQSGKVNQYGALLFGAAAVAAIVLIITNV
;
A
#
# COMPACT_ATOMS: atom_id res chain seq x y z
N MET A 1 -7.27 10.67 35.22
CA MET A 1 -7.58 9.51 36.03
C MET A 1 -9.09 9.51 36.38
N LEU A 2 -9.95 9.70 35.35
CA LEU A 2 -11.42 9.73 35.50
C LEU A 2 -12.11 9.54 34.13
N LEU A 3 -11.63 8.56 33.32
CA LEU A 3 -12.24 8.13 32.04
C LEU A 3 -11.97 6.65 31.79
N ALA A 4 -11.98 5.85 32.84
CA ALA A 4 -11.86 4.39 32.77
C ALA A 4 -13.02 3.69 33.50
N ALA A 5 -14.20 4.27 33.49
CA ALA A 5 -15.32 3.76 34.28
C ALA A 5 -16.67 3.82 33.54
N GLU A 6 -16.68 3.58 32.23
CA GLU A 6 -17.97 3.51 31.50
C GLU A 6 -17.97 2.50 30.32
N THR A 7 -17.25 1.38 30.48
CA THR A 7 -17.44 0.21 29.60
C THR A 7 -17.36 -1.09 30.41
N ALA A 8 -18.08 -1.13 31.49
CA ALA A 8 -18.26 -2.34 32.28
C ALA A 8 -19.75 -2.68 32.35
N GLU A 9 -20.33 -3.06 31.21
CA GLU A 9 -21.55 -3.88 31.21
C GLU A 9 -21.54 -4.82 30.01
N LEU A 10 -21.59 -6.11 30.34
CA LEU A 10 -21.87 -7.27 29.50
C LEU A 10 -20.79 -7.70 28.49
N GLY A 11 -20.23 -8.85 28.73
CA GLY A 11 -19.57 -9.61 27.73
C GLY A 11 -18.12 -9.92 28.08
N HIS A 12 -17.75 -11.08 27.83
CA HIS A 12 -16.42 -11.67 27.88
C HIS A 12 -15.33 -10.64 27.55
N SER A 13 -14.36 -10.44 28.46
CA SER A 13 -13.17 -9.64 28.18
C SER A 13 -12.61 -10.07 26.82
N ALA A 14 -12.31 -9.10 25.95
CA ALA A 14 -11.87 -9.39 24.57
C ALA A 14 -10.60 -10.25 24.49
N GLY A 15 -9.96 -10.50 25.60
CA GLY A 15 -8.72 -11.26 25.71
C GLY A 15 -7.49 -10.38 25.47
N TRP A 16 -6.39 -10.72 26.15
CA TRP A 16 -5.19 -9.90 26.18
C TRP A 16 -4.61 -9.60 24.79
N PHE A 17 -4.58 -10.59 23.88
CA PHE A 17 -4.00 -10.40 22.55
C PHE A 17 -4.82 -9.45 21.67
N LEU A 18 -6.14 -9.50 21.76
CA LEU A 18 -7.04 -8.56 21.06
C LEU A 18 -6.93 -7.15 21.65
N GLU A 19 -6.89 -7.02 22.98
CA GLU A 19 -6.75 -5.71 23.62
C GLU A 19 -5.40 -5.03 23.37
N GLN A 20 -4.33 -5.82 23.22
CA GLN A 20 -2.96 -5.31 23.03
C GLN A 20 -2.49 -5.40 21.56
N ALA A 21 -3.38 -5.56 20.59
CA ALA A 21 -3.00 -5.74 19.18
C ALA A 21 -2.29 -4.53 18.58
N TYR A 22 -2.41 -3.33 19.16
CA TYR A 22 -1.60 -2.17 18.78
C TYR A 22 -0.08 -2.39 18.90
N LEU A 23 0.36 -3.39 19.69
CA LEU A 23 1.75 -3.80 19.77
C LEU A 23 2.25 -4.41 18.45
N ILE A 24 1.36 -4.97 17.63
CA ILE A 24 1.73 -5.62 16.37
C ILE A 24 2.45 -4.64 15.40
N PRO A 25 1.94 -3.43 15.11
CA PRO A 25 2.68 -2.44 14.35
C PRO A 25 3.76 -1.69 15.16
N LEU A 26 3.60 -1.54 16.47
CA LEU A 26 4.50 -0.77 17.31
C LEU A 26 5.89 -1.44 17.43
N ILE A 27 5.93 -2.77 17.59
CA ILE A 27 7.18 -3.51 17.73
C ILE A 27 8.10 -3.31 16.52
N PRO A 28 7.67 -3.53 15.25
CA PRO A 28 8.52 -3.28 14.10
C PRO A 28 8.79 -1.77 13.87
N ALA A 29 7.90 -0.87 14.29
CA ALA A 29 8.17 0.56 14.26
C ALA A 29 9.35 0.95 15.17
N ILE A 30 9.40 0.42 16.41
CA ILE A 30 10.53 0.60 17.32
C ILE A 30 11.79 -0.07 16.77
N ALA A 31 11.66 -1.28 16.24
CA ALA A 31 12.76 -2.02 15.64
C ALA A 31 13.42 -1.24 14.49
N PHE A 32 12.66 -0.52 13.67
CA PHE A 32 13.20 0.38 12.65
C PHE A 32 14.22 1.38 13.23
N PHE A 33 13.88 2.06 14.31
CA PHE A 33 14.79 3.03 14.94
C PHE A 33 16.03 2.34 15.48
N ILE A 34 15.90 1.15 16.08
CA ILE A 34 17.05 0.38 16.56
C ILE A 34 17.95 0.00 15.37
N ILE A 35 17.39 -0.48 14.27
CA ILE A 35 18.16 -0.88 13.09
C ILE A 35 18.88 0.33 12.48
N ILE A 36 18.19 1.44 12.26
CA ILE A 36 18.79 2.60 11.57
C ILE A 36 19.92 3.25 12.39
N PHE A 37 19.80 3.32 13.72
CA PHE A 37 20.79 3.97 14.58
C PHE A 37 21.90 3.04 15.08
N VAL A 38 21.58 1.78 15.34
CA VAL A 38 22.50 0.84 15.99
C VAL A 38 22.85 -0.36 15.11
N GLY A 39 22.05 -0.68 14.11
CA GLY A 39 22.12 -1.91 13.31
C GLY A 39 23.50 -2.20 12.73
N LYS A 40 24.25 -1.19 12.26
CA LYS A 40 25.62 -1.37 11.74
C LYS A 40 26.62 -1.91 12.78
N ARG A 41 26.30 -1.79 14.08
CA ARG A 41 27.15 -2.27 15.19
C ARG A 41 26.74 -3.68 15.67
N LEU A 42 25.62 -4.17 15.20
CA LEU A 42 25.08 -5.49 15.56
C LEU A 42 25.76 -6.60 14.72
N PRO A 43 25.83 -7.83 15.24
CA PRO A 43 26.54 -8.96 14.61
C PRO A 43 26.07 -9.27 13.18
N TRP A 44 24.76 -9.14 12.91
CA TRP A 44 24.17 -9.44 11.60
C TRP A 44 23.65 -8.17 10.93
N GLY A 45 24.24 -7.01 11.23
CA GLY A 45 23.94 -5.76 10.56
C GLY A 45 22.52 -5.23 10.78
N GLY A 46 21.81 -5.69 11.83
CA GLY A 46 20.47 -5.26 12.19
C GLY A 46 19.34 -6.17 11.67
N SER A 47 19.66 -7.16 10.82
CA SER A 47 18.64 -8.11 10.32
C SER A 47 18.02 -8.95 11.44
N GLU A 48 18.79 -9.25 12.49
CA GLU A 48 18.31 -9.93 13.69
C GLU A 48 17.19 -9.18 14.39
N VAL A 49 17.32 -7.87 14.51
CA VAL A 49 16.28 -7.03 15.13
C VAL A 49 15.02 -7.01 14.29
N GLY A 50 15.18 -6.86 12.98
CA GLY A 50 14.05 -6.91 12.03
C GLY A 50 13.31 -8.24 12.11
N LEU A 51 14.03 -9.37 12.00
CA LEU A 51 13.43 -10.69 12.04
C LEU A 51 12.76 -11.00 13.39
N ILE A 52 13.42 -10.70 14.51
CA ILE A 52 12.85 -10.90 15.85
C ILE A 52 11.59 -10.06 16.03
N SER A 53 11.59 -8.80 15.56
CA SER A 53 10.41 -7.93 15.65
C SER A 53 9.22 -8.49 14.88
N MET A 54 9.45 -9.02 13.67
CA MET A 54 8.37 -9.61 12.87
C MET A 54 7.86 -10.93 13.45
N VAL A 55 8.74 -11.76 14.01
CA VAL A 55 8.34 -12.99 14.74
C VAL A 55 7.51 -12.63 15.97
N ALA A 56 7.91 -11.61 16.75
CA ALA A 56 7.15 -11.16 17.92
C ALA A 56 5.75 -10.65 17.51
N SER A 57 5.68 -9.83 16.44
CA SER A 57 4.40 -9.37 15.89
C SER A 57 3.54 -10.52 15.38
N LEU A 58 4.13 -11.55 14.75
CA LEU A 58 3.43 -12.74 14.29
C LEU A 58 2.84 -13.55 15.46
N VAL A 59 3.58 -13.70 16.56
CA VAL A 59 3.09 -14.41 17.76
C VAL A 59 1.87 -13.67 18.34
N ILE A 60 1.93 -12.34 18.43
CA ILE A 60 0.79 -11.56 18.94
C ILE A 60 -0.40 -11.63 17.97
N ALA A 61 -0.16 -11.53 16.66
CA ALA A 61 -1.21 -11.64 15.64
C ALA A 61 -1.87 -13.03 15.64
N ALA A 62 -1.09 -14.10 15.80
CA ALA A 62 -1.63 -15.46 15.93
C ALA A 62 -2.45 -15.64 17.22
N GLY A 63 -2.00 -15.07 18.34
CA GLY A 63 -2.77 -15.06 19.59
C GLY A 63 -4.08 -14.28 19.46
N ALA A 64 -4.05 -13.12 18.78
CA ALA A 64 -5.25 -12.34 18.50
C ALA A 64 -6.22 -13.08 17.57
N ALA A 65 -5.69 -13.79 16.56
CA ALA A 65 -6.51 -14.62 15.68
C ALA A 65 -7.21 -15.76 16.43
N MET A 66 -6.50 -16.46 17.33
CA MET A 66 -7.12 -17.50 18.15
C MET A 66 -8.26 -16.95 19.02
N GLN A 67 -8.03 -15.80 19.68
CA GLN A 67 -9.07 -15.17 20.51
C GLN A 67 -10.25 -14.65 19.67
N TRP A 68 -10.01 -14.18 18.43
CA TRP A 68 -11.08 -13.80 17.52
C TRP A 68 -11.93 -15.01 17.10
N ILE A 69 -11.27 -16.09 16.67
CA ILE A 69 -11.95 -17.34 16.31
C ILE A 69 -12.79 -17.86 17.46
N ASP A 70 -12.27 -17.85 18.69
CA ASP A 70 -13.02 -18.26 19.88
C ASP A 70 -14.26 -17.38 20.10
N ARG A 71 -14.17 -16.04 19.87
CA ARG A 71 -15.31 -15.11 19.95
C ARG A 71 -16.38 -15.41 18.91
N VAL A 72 -15.97 -15.56 17.63
CA VAL A 72 -16.91 -15.85 16.54
C VAL A 72 -17.61 -17.19 16.79
N ASN A 73 -16.88 -18.22 17.19
CA ASN A 73 -17.47 -19.53 17.50
C ASN A 73 -18.40 -19.51 18.72
N ALA A 74 -18.17 -18.63 19.69
CA ALA A 74 -19.01 -18.48 20.87
C ALA A 74 -20.28 -17.63 20.60
N GLY A 75 -20.26 -16.79 19.56
CA GLY A 75 -21.38 -15.90 19.23
C GLY A 75 -22.57 -16.58 18.55
N HIS A 76 -22.45 -17.88 18.17
CA HIS A 76 -23.56 -18.69 17.63
C HIS A 76 -24.41 -18.01 16.52
N GLY A 77 -23.78 -17.20 15.65
CA GLY A 77 -24.46 -16.50 14.55
C GLY A 77 -24.96 -15.10 14.89
N GLU A 78 -24.69 -14.59 16.10
CA GLU A 78 -24.88 -13.17 16.40
C GLU A 78 -23.81 -12.32 15.74
N GLU A 79 -24.14 -11.06 15.41
CA GLU A 79 -23.18 -10.10 14.87
C GLU A 79 -22.07 -9.82 15.90
N ILE A 80 -20.82 -10.07 15.52
CA ILE A 80 -19.67 -9.92 16.41
C ILE A 80 -19.13 -8.49 16.31
N GLU A 81 -19.31 -7.72 17.35
CA GLU A 81 -18.79 -6.36 17.46
C GLU A 81 -17.26 -6.31 17.35
N PRO A 82 -16.71 -5.38 16.56
CA PRO A 82 -15.26 -5.18 16.46
C PRO A 82 -14.67 -4.69 17.78
N VAL A 83 -13.41 -5.09 18.06
CA VAL A 83 -12.67 -4.59 19.22
C VAL A 83 -11.99 -3.29 18.87
N ILE A 84 -12.58 -2.18 19.27
CA ILE A 84 -12.07 -0.84 18.99
C ILE A 84 -11.47 -0.26 20.27
N ARG A 85 -10.23 0.28 20.15
CA ARG A 85 -9.56 1.02 21.19
C ARG A 85 -8.84 2.19 20.57
N GLN A 86 -9.14 3.40 21.01
CA GLN A 86 -8.58 4.63 20.46
C GLN A 86 -8.08 5.54 21.57
N TRP A 87 -6.92 6.18 21.32
CA TRP A 87 -6.36 7.21 22.17
C TRP A 87 -6.36 8.52 21.41
N THR A 88 -7.04 9.51 21.94
CA THR A 88 -7.09 10.85 21.36
C THR A 88 -5.70 11.48 21.39
N TRP A 89 -5.13 11.75 20.21
CA TRP A 89 -3.87 12.46 20.05
C TRP A 89 -4.10 13.96 20.00
N TRP A 90 -5.13 14.38 19.27
CA TRP A 90 -5.45 15.78 19.09
C TRP A 90 -6.94 15.92 18.77
N GLN A 91 -7.56 17.03 19.21
CA GLN A 91 -8.97 17.32 18.97
C GLN A 91 -9.12 18.73 18.42
N SER A 92 -9.98 18.91 17.43
CA SER A 92 -10.36 20.21 16.87
C SER A 92 -11.88 20.29 16.75
N GLY A 93 -12.51 21.06 17.63
CA GLY A 93 -13.96 21.15 17.71
C GLY A 93 -14.58 19.81 18.08
N GLN A 94 -15.47 19.31 17.25
CA GLN A 94 -16.13 17.99 17.43
C GLN A 94 -15.32 16.83 16.83
N VAL A 95 -14.25 17.10 16.06
CA VAL A 95 -13.47 16.06 15.39
C VAL A 95 -12.28 15.66 16.24
N GLU A 96 -12.21 14.38 16.59
CA GLU A 96 -11.10 13.78 17.32
C GLU A 96 -10.15 13.08 16.36
N PHE A 97 -8.85 13.32 16.56
CA PHE A 97 -7.76 12.67 15.85
C PHE A 97 -7.09 11.69 16.82
N GLY A 98 -7.41 10.42 16.67
CA GLY A 98 -6.91 9.37 17.56
C GLY A 98 -5.96 8.43 16.84
N VAL A 99 -5.15 7.75 17.64
CA VAL A 99 -4.35 6.58 17.24
C VAL A 99 -4.87 5.39 18.02
N GLY A 100 -5.06 4.26 17.35
CA GLY A 100 -5.68 3.13 18.01
C GLY A 100 -5.72 1.86 17.17
N GLN A 101 -6.69 1.02 17.48
CA GLN A 101 -6.94 -0.24 16.79
C GLN A 101 -8.43 -0.43 16.52
N HIS A 102 -8.72 -1.03 15.38
CA HIS A 102 -10.02 -1.55 14.97
C HIS A 102 -9.80 -2.99 14.53
N ILE A 103 -10.29 -3.93 15.31
CA ILE A 103 -10.05 -5.37 15.09
C ILE A 103 -11.38 -6.04 14.83
N ASP A 104 -11.46 -6.64 13.67
CA ASP A 104 -12.52 -7.48 13.15
C ASP A 104 -11.90 -8.62 12.32
N GLY A 105 -12.69 -9.46 11.69
CA GLY A 105 -12.21 -10.57 10.87
C GLY A 105 -11.28 -10.15 9.74
N LEU A 106 -11.59 -9.06 9.04
CA LEU A 106 -10.76 -8.50 7.96
C LEU A 106 -9.39 -8.03 8.49
N ALA A 107 -9.37 -7.33 9.64
CA ALA A 107 -8.12 -6.89 10.26
C ALA A 107 -7.28 -8.09 10.71
N ILE A 108 -7.88 -9.06 11.40
CA ILE A 108 -7.20 -10.28 11.88
C ILE A 108 -6.57 -11.04 10.72
N MET A 109 -7.32 -11.28 9.64
CA MET A 109 -6.79 -11.93 8.43
C MET A 109 -5.57 -11.20 7.91
N ALA A 110 -5.64 -9.88 7.74
CA ALA A 110 -4.56 -9.08 7.19
C ALA A 110 -3.35 -9.00 8.14
N LEU A 111 -3.55 -8.91 9.47
CA LEU A 111 -2.48 -8.91 10.47
C LEU A 111 -1.66 -10.20 10.44
N VAL A 112 -2.33 -11.35 10.46
CA VAL A 112 -1.67 -12.66 10.37
C VAL A 112 -0.93 -12.79 9.06
N LEU A 113 -1.58 -12.43 7.95
CA LEU A 113 -1.00 -12.52 6.60
C LEU A 113 0.27 -11.69 6.46
N VAL A 114 0.21 -10.41 6.83
CA VAL A 114 1.32 -9.46 6.69
C VAL A 114 2.49 -9.85 7.60
N THR A 115 2.24 -10.18 8.86
CA THR A 115 3.31 -10.56 9.79
C THR A 115 3.98 -11.87 9.37
N PHE A 116 3.21 -12.85 8.90
CA PHE A 116 3.73 -14.13 8.43
C PHE A 116 4.59 -13.97 7.17
N ILE A 117 4.07 -13.31 6.13
CA ILE A 117 4.81 -13.09 4.87
C ILE A 117 6.05 -12.24 5.12
N SER A 118 5.95 -11.16 5.90
CA SER A 118 7.10 -10.30 6.23
C SER A 118 8.19 -11.08 6.97
N THR A 119 7.83 -11.98 7.87
CA THR A 119 8.81 -12.86 8.57
C THR A 119 9.57 -13.75 7.59
N LEU A 120 8.85 -14.41 6.66
CA LEU A 120 9.48 -15.30 5.67
C LEU A 120 10.36 -14.49 4.68
N VAL A 121 9.89 -13.33 4.25
CA VAL A 121 10.65 -12.46 3.35
C VAL A 121 11.90 -11.89 4.04
N GLN A 122 11.83 -11.51 5.31
CA GLN A 122 13.01 -11.08 6.05
C GLN A 122 14.02 -12.21 6.24
N LEU A 123 13.56 -13.45 6.54
CA LEU A 123 14.43 -14.61 6.61
C LEU A 123 15.15 -14.87 5.27
N TYR A 124 14.41 -14.87 4.17
CA TYR A 124 14.94 -15.00 2.81
C TYR A 124 15.97 -13.90 2.50
N SER A 125 15.68 -12.68 2.90
CA SER A 125 16.54 -11.52 2.63
C SER A 125 17.90 -11.62 3.30
N THR A 126 18.01 -12.31 4.45
CA THR A 126 19.30 -12.50 5.16
C THR A 126 20.38 -13.17 4.30
N GLU A 127 19.98 -14.00 3.33
CA GLU A 127 20.90 -14.63 2.38
C GLU A 127 20.95 -13.90 1.05
N TYR A 128 19.80 -13.41 0.54
CA TYR A 128 19.68 -12.82 -0.79
C TYR A 128 20.45 -11.49 -0.92
N VAL A 129 20.38 -10.60 0.07
CA VAL A 129 21.11 -9.31 0.08
C VAL A 129 22.42 -9.37 0.90
N LYS A 130 22.91 -10.57 1.18
CA LYS A 130 24.14 -10.75 1.93
C LYS A 130 25.34 -10.15 1.19
N GLY A 131 26.09 -9.30 1.91
CA GLY A 131 27.22 -8.58 1.32
C GLY A 131 26.87 -7.25 0.65
N ASP A 132 25.57 -6.89 0.57
CA ASP A 132 25.18 -5.60 0.03
C ASP A 132 25.66 -4.44 0.94
N ARG A 133 26.17 -3.38 0.31
CA ARG A 133 26.70 -2.18 0.99
C ARG A 133 25.66 -1.50 1.89
N ARG A 134 24.36 -1.62 1.54
CA ARG A 134 23.23 -1.00 2.25
C ARG A 134 22.38 -1.99 3.01
N TYR A 135 22.96 -3.12 3.40
CA TYR A 135 22.26 -4.20 4.12
C TYR A 135 21.41 -3.69 5.28
N THR A 136 22.01 -2.90 6.19
CA THR A 136 21.29 -2.33 7.35
C THR A 136 20.14 -1.41 6.95
N HIS A 137 20.35 -0.55 5.94
CA HIS A 137 19.32 0.35 5.43
C HIS A 137 18.16 -0.43 4.80
N PHE A 138 18.48 -1.51 4.09
CA PHE A 138 17.49 -2.41 3.52
C PHE A 138 16.56 -2.99 4.59
N PHE A 139 17.14 -3.57 5.66
CA PHE A 139 16.33 -4.15 6.74
C PHE A 139 15.56 -3.10 7.53
N ALA A 140 16.12 -1.92 7.75
CA ALA A 140 15.40 -0.81 8.37
C ALA A 140 14.16 -0.44 7.55
N SER A 141 14.32 -0.18 6.26
CA SER A 141 13.22 0.21 5.36
C SER A 141 12.17 -0.90 5.23
N LEU A 142 12.59 -2.17 5.18
CA LEU A 142 11.68 -3.32 5.08
C LEU A 142 10.84 -3.49 6.35
N THR A 143 11.46 -3.25 7.52
CA THR A 143 10.79 -3.35 8.83
C THR A 143 9.80 -2.19 9.02
N LEU A 144 10.18 -0.95 8.66
CA LEU A 144 9.27 0.20 8.70
C LEU A 144 8.10 0.06 7.72
N PHE A 145 8.36 -0.51 6.54
CA PHE A 145 7.32 -0.81 5.56
C PHE A 145 6.26 -1.74 6.15
N SER A 146 6.69 -2.82 6.81
CA SER A 146 5.78 -3.76 7.47
C SER A 146 5.00 -3.08 8.62
N ALA A 147 5.65 -2.23 9.42
CA ALA A 147 5.00 -1.46 10.48
C ALA A 147 3.90 -0.53 9.92
N GLY A 148 4.17 0.15 8.78
CA GLY A 148 3.20 1.02 8.11
C GLY A 148 1.98 0.26 7.62
N MET A 149 2.17 -0.93 7.00
CA MET A 149 1.06 -1.78 6.58
C MET A 149 0.20 -2.25 7.76
N LEU A 150 0.84 -2.71 8.84
CA LEU A 150 0.14 -3.17 10.04
C LEU A 150 -0.62 -2.04 10.74
N ALA A 151 -0.06 -0.82 10.78
CA ALA A 151 -0.73 0.36 11.32
C ALA A 151 -1.94 0.78 10.48
N MET A 152 -1.87 0.66 9.14
CA MET A 152 -2.98 0.91 8.23
C MET A 152 -4.12 -0.09 8.44
N VAL A 153 -3.79 -1.38 8.53
CA VAL A 153 -4.77 -2.47 8.73
C VAL A 153 -5.56 -2.30 10.04
N LEU A 154 -4.87 -1.86 11.10
CA LEU A 154 -5.48 -1.63 12.42
C LEU A 154 -6.15 -0.27 12.57
N ALA A 155 -6.18 0.58 11.55
CA ALA A 155 -6.66 1.94 11.68
C ALA A 155 -8.15 2.00 12.08
N PRO A 156 -8.49 2.65 13.21
CA PRO A 156 -9.88 2.88 13.60
C PRO A 156 -10.49 4.09 12.86
N ASN A 157 -9.66 4.95 12.28
CA ASN A 157 -10.08 6.16 11.60
C ASN A 157 -9.25 6.43 10.33
N MET A 158 -9.76 7.30 9.48
CA MET A 158 -9.15 7.64 8.20
C MET A 158 -7.77 8.30 8.34
N VAL A 159 -7.49 9.01 9.42
CA VAL A 159 -6.19 9.69 9.62
C VAL A 159 -5.07 8.69 9.86
N GLN A 160 -5.28 7.70 10.73
CA GLN A 160 -4.30 6.64 10.95
C GLN A 160 -4.15 5.75 9.70
N LEU A 161 -5.24 5.50 8.98
CA LEU A 161 -5.20 4.78 7.70
C LEU A 161 -4.28 5.48 6.70
N ILE A 162 -4.46 6.81 6.52
CA ILE A 162 -3.60 7.64 5.67
C ILE A 162 -2.15 7.60 6.14
N LEU A 163 -1.90 7.72 7.45
CA LEU A 163 -0.53 7.67 7.99
C LEU A 163 0.18 6.35 7.61
N GLY A 164 -0.46 5.21 7.83
CA GLY A 164 0.09 3.91 7.46
C GLY A 164 0.29 3.78 5.95
N TRP A 165 -0.68 4.26 5.16
CA TRP A 165 -0.64 4.30 3.71
C TRP A 165 0.56 5.08 3.16
N GLU A 166 0.87 6.24 3.76
CA GLU A 166 1.97 7.11 3.37
C GLU A 166 3.33 6.56 3.79
N ILE A 167 3.44 5.96 4.98
CA ILE A 167 4.66 5.29 5.43
C ILE A 167 5.03 4.16 4.47
N MET A 168 4.04 3.35 4.04
CA MET A 168 4.28 2.32 3.02
C MET A 168 4.76 2.93 1.69
N GLY A 169 4.14 4.03 1.25
CA GLY A 169 4.52 4.74 0.03
C GLY A 169 5.98 5.20 0.05
N LEU A 170 6.40 5.83 1.15
CA LEU A 170 7.78 6.26 1.36
C LEU A 170 8.76 5.08 1.37
N CYS A 171 8.45 4.04 2.16
CA CYS A 171 9.33 2.87 2.26
C CYS A 171 9.44 2.13 0.92
N SER A 172 8.36 2.04 0.15
CA SER A 172 8.38 1.43 -1.19
C SER A 172 9.31 2.18 -2.14
N PHE A 173 9.29 3.52 -2.13
CA PHE A 173 10.23 4.35 -2.88
C PHE A 173 11.69 4.03 -2.52
N MET A 174 12.00 3.96 -1.21
CA MET A 174 13.35 3.65 -0.72
C MET A 174 13.80 2.23 -1.10
N LEU A 175 12.88 1.27 -1.10
CA LEU A 175 13.16 -0.13 -1.38
C LEU A 175 13.25 -0.42 -2.89
N ILE A 176 12.43 0.20 -3.74
CA ILE A 176 12.51 0.11 -5.20
C ILE A 176 13.81 0.75 -5.68
N GLY A 177 14.15 1.92 -5.13
CA GLY A 177 15.39 2.64 -5.41
C GLY A 177 16.58 2.16 -4.58
N HIS A 178 16.63 0.91 -4.11
CA HIS A 178 17.71 0.43 -3.23
C HIS A 178 19.11 0.63 -3.83
N TRP A 179 19.24 0.38 -5.12
CA TRP A 179 20.48 0.61 -5.90
C TRP A 179 20.38 1.90 -6.70
N TRP A 180 20.22 3.04 -6.01
CA TRP A 180 19.96 4.36 -6.62
C TRP A 180 21.11 4.93 -7.46
N GLU A 181 22.34 4.35 -7.38
CA GLU A 181 23.46 4.72 -8.25
C GLU A 181 23.15 4.42 -9.72
N GLU A 182 22.35 3.40 -9.97
CA GLU A 182 21.89 3.09 -11.31
C GLU A 182 20.69 4.01 -11.65
N ARG A 183 20.88 4.83 -12.67
CA ARG A 183 19.88 5.80 -13.10
C ARG A 183 18.51 5.17 -13.38
N ALA A 184 18.50 3.99 -14.01
CA ALA A 184 17.26 3.26 -14.31
C ALA A 184 16.47 2.91 -13.06
N ASN A 185 17.15 2.52 -11.96
CA ASN A 185 16.50 2.17 -10.69
C ASN A 185 15.95 3.41 -9.98
N SER A 186 16.67 4.53 -10.04
CA SER A 186 16.20 5.81 -9.51
C SER A 186 14.98 6.33 -10.28
N GLU A 187 14.99 6.25 -11.61
CA GLU A 187 13.85 6.65 -12.45
C GLU A 187 12.63 5.75 -12.19
N ALA A 188 12.82 4.44 -12.04
CA ALA A 188 11.76 3.50 -11.69
C ALA A 188 11.13 3.81 -10.31
N ALA A 189 11.96 4.11 -9.31
CA ALA A 189 11.49 4.50 -7.98
C ALA A 189 10.68 5.81 -8.01
N LEU A 190 11.19 6.82 -8.71
CA LEU A 190 10.49 8.10 -8.90
C LEU A 190 9.16 7.92 -9.65
N LYS A 191 9.14 7.10 -10.71
CA LYS A 191 7.91 6.80 -11.44
C LYS A 191 6.87 6.13 -10.53
N ALA A 192 7.29 5.12 -9.77
CA ALA A 192 6.41 4.44 -8.82
C ALA A 192 5.85 5.42 -7.78
N PHE A 193 6.71 6.23 -7.16
CA PHE A 193 6.31 7.20 -6.14
C PHE A 193 5.32 8.23 -6.68
N TRP A 194 5.62 8.89 -7.80
CA TRP A 194 4.76 9.93 -8.34
C TRP A 194 3.43 9.41 -8.87
N THR A 195 3.42 8.24 -9.53
CA THR A 195 2.17 7.63 -10.02
C THR A 195 1.22 7.29 -8.87
N VAL A 196 1.76 6.68 -7.80
CA VAL A 196 0.97 6.37 -6.59
C VAL A 196 0.49 7.66 -5.91
N ARG A 197 1.36 8.68 -5.82
CA ARG A 197 1.03 9.97 -5.20
C ARG A 197 -0.13 10.70 -5.90
N VAL A 198 -0.25 10.59 -7.21
CA VAL A 198 -1.43 11.11 -7.93
C VAL A 198 -2.72 10.44 -7.43
N GLY A 199 -2.68 9.13 -7.18
CA GLY A 199 -3.79 8.42 -6.54
C GLY A 199 -4.08 8.93 -5.11
N ASP A 200 -3.03 9.12 -4.30
CA ASP A 200 -3.12 9.53 -2.89
C ASP A 200 -3.82 10.89 -2.72
N MET A 201 -3.77 11.78 -3.72
CA MET A 201 -4.57 13.01 -3.73
C MET A 201 -6.07 12.70 -3.68
N GLY A 202 -6.50 11.62 -4.35
CA GLY A 202 -7.88 11.13 -4.28
C GLY A 202 -8.26 10.68 -2.86
N LEU A 203 -7.35 10.00 -2.15
CA LEU A 203 -7.57 9.59 -0.75
C LEU A 203 -7.82 10.80 0.15
N LEU A 204 -7.00 11.84 0.03
CA LEU A 204 -7.13 13.07 0.83
C LEU A 204 -8.46 13.79 0.53
N VAL A 205 -8.80 13.95 -0.75
CA VAL A 205 -10.05 14.60 -1.17
C VAL A 205 -11.25 13.78 -0.72
N GLY A 206 -11.25 12.46 -0.95
CA GLY A 206 -12.32 11.57 -0.52
C GLY A 206 -12.53 11.59 0.99
N THR A 207 -11.45 11.54 1.78
CA THR A 207 -11.53 11.65 3.25
C THR A 207 -12.11 12.99 3.71
N ALA A 208 -11.71 14.10 3.07
CA ALA A 208 -12.28 15.40 3.38
C ALA A 208 -13.78 15.49 3.04
N MET A 209 -14.19 14.84 1.94
CA MET A 209 -15.60 14.74 1.57
C MET A 209 -16.39 13.89 2.57
N LEU A 210 -15.86 12.73 3.01
CA LEU A 210 -16.50 11.90 4.03
C LEU A 210 -16.70 12.65 5.35
N LEU A 211 -15.68 13.43 5.77
CA LEU A 211 -15.81 14.30 6.93
C LEU A 211 -16.94 15.32 6.76
N GLY A 212 -17.09 15.89 5.55
CA GLY A 212 -18.15 16.84 5.24
C GLY A 212 -19.56 16.20 5.19
N ILE A 213 -19.64 14.91 4.81
CA ILE A 213 -20.92 14.18 4.70
C ILE A 213 -21.36 13.68 6.07
N PHE A 214 -20.48 12.98 6.79
CA PHE A 214 -20.79 12.24 8.01
C PHE A 214 -20.37 12.95 9.32
N GLY A 215 -19.61 14.04 9.24
CA GLY A 215 -19.12 14.79 10.40
C GLY A 215 -18.07 14.04 11.25
N THR A 216 -17.66 12.84 10.84
CA THR A 216 -16.68 12.00 11.53
C THR A 216 -15.62 11.46 10.58
N LEU A 217 -14.47 11.05 11.13
CA LEU A 217 -13.42 10.30 10.43
C LEU A 217 -13.27 8.87 10.96
N ASP A 218 -14.10 8.47 11.92
CA ASP A 218 -14.14 7.13 12.46
C ASP A 218 -14.71 6.15 11.44
N ILE A 219 -14.00 5.05 11.16
CA ILE A 219 -14.37 4.11 10.09
C ILE A 219 -15.68 3.39 10.43
N LYS A 220 -15.90 2.98 11.70
CA LYS A 220 -17.14 2.33 12.10
C LYS A 220 -18.33 3.27 11.91
N GLY A 221 -18.20 4.53 12.37
CA GLY A 221 -19.25 5.55 12.24
C GLY A 221 -19.57 5.87 10.77
N ILE A 222 -18.54 6.01 9.91
CA ILE A 222 -18.71 6.24 8.47
C ILE A 222 -19.46 5.08 7.80
N ASN A 223 -19.06 3.84 8.09
CA ASN A 223 -19.72 2.66 7.51
C ASN A 223 -21.16 2.50 7.98
N ALA A 224 -21.44 2.68 9.27
CA ALA A 224 -22.77 2.59 9.81
C ALA A 224 -23.70 3.66 9.21
N ALA A 225 -23.26 4.92 9.15
CA ALA A 225 -24.03 6.00 8.55
C ALA A 225 -24.27 5.79 7.04
N ALA A 226 -23.27 5.27 6.32
CA ALA A 226 -23.42 4.94 4.89
C ALA A 226 -24.42 3.79 4.68
N ALA A 227 -24.39 2.75 5.51
CA ALA A 227 -25.33 1.62 5.47
C ALA A 227 -26.76 2.03 5.79
N ALA A 228 -26.93 2.92 6.79
CA ALA A 228 -28.22 3.48 7.17
C ALA A 228 -28.78 4.53 6.20
N GLY A 229 -27.99 4.94 5.18
CA GLY A 229 -28.41 5.99 4.24
C GLY A 229 -28.40 7.41 4.84
N GLU A 230 -27.65 7.65 5.92
CA GLU A 230 -27.57 8.93 6.62
C GLU A 230 -26.69 9.94 5.85
N PHE A 231 -27.14 10.37 4.69
CA PHE A 231 -26.44 11.39 3.88
C PHE A 231 -27.43 12.22 3.07
N ASP A 232 -27.13 13.51 2.92
CA ASP A 232 -28.03 14.46 2.24
C ASP A 232 -28.11 14.24 0.72
N SER A 233 -27.08 13.66 0.10
CA SER A 233 -26.98 13.57 -1.36
C SER A 233 -26.18 12.35 -1.82
N GLN A 234 -26.85 11.42 -2.49
CA GLN A 234 -26.25 10.27 -3.19
C GLN A 234 -25.09 10.71 -4.13
N ARG A 235 -25.28 11.81 -4.84
CA ARG A 235 -24.25 12.32 -5.77
C ARG A 235 -22.98 12.77 -5.04
N THR A 236 -23.09 13.31 -3.83
CA THR A 236 -21.92 13.73 -3.04
C THR A 236 -21.16 12.51 -2.53
N LEU A 237 -21.87 11.49 -2.05
CA LEU A 237 -21.29 10.21 -1.65
C LEU A 237 -20.61 9.50 -2.83
N MET A 238 -21.25 9.50 -4.01
CA MET A 238 -20.65 8.96 -5.24
C MET A 238 -19.30 9.63 -5.56
N TRP A 239 -19.19 10.96 -5.48
CA TRP A 239 -17.92 11.65 -5.73
C TRP A 239 -16.87 11.35 -4.67
N ALA A 240 -17.26 11.20 -3.40
CA ALA A 240 -16.36 10.76 -2.34
C ALA A 240 -15.83 9.34 -2.61
N ALA A 241 -16.70 8.40 -2.96
CA ALA A 241 -16.32 7.03 -3.34
C ALA A 241 -15.41 7.01 -4.58
N ILE A 242 -15.68 7.80 -5.62
CA ILE A 242 -14.82 7.94 -6.80
C ILE A 242 -13.44 8.48 -6.41
N ALA A 243 -13.37 9.52 -5.56
CA ALA A 243 -12.12 10.09 -5.10
C ALA A 243 -11.26 9.06 -4.34
N LEU A 244 -11.86 8.32 -3.41
CA LEU A 244 -11.20 7.21 -2.71
C LEU A 244 -10.76 6.10 -3.67
N PHE A 245 -11.58 5.78 -4.67
CA PHE A 245 -11.26 4.76 -5.67
C PHE A 245 -10.07 5.14 -6.55
N ILE A 246 -9.85 6.43 -6.84
CA ILE A 246 -8.64 6.90 -7.55
C ILE A 246 -7.37 6.53 -6.77
N ALA A 247 -7.39 6.61 -5.43
CA ALA A 247 -6.28 6.13 -4.61
C ALA A 247 -6.08 4.61 -4.73
N CYS A 248 -7.19 3.86 -4.74
CA CYS A 248 -7.15 2.41 -4.95
C CYS A 248 -6.55 2.06 -6.33
N ILE A 249 -6.93 2.78 -7.39
CA ILE A 249 -6.37 2.65 -8.74
C ILE A 249 -4.85 2.87 -8.73
N GLY A 250 -4.37 3.93 -8.07
CA GLY A 250 -2.95 4.26 -7.95
C GLY A 250 -2.16 3.19 -7.22
N LYS A 251 -2.56 2.84 -5.99
CA LYS A 251 -1.83 1.93 -5.10
C LYS A 251 -1.89 0.49 -5.60
N SER A 252 -3.07 0.02 -6.04
CA SER A 252 -3.27 -1.35 -6.53
C SER A 252 -2.95 -1.53 -8.03
N GLY A 253 -2.33 -0.53 -8.65
CA GLY A 253 -1.88 -0.63 -10.04
C GLY A 253 -3.00 -1.00 -11.00
N GLN A 254 -4.20 -0.43 -10.82
CA GLN A 254 -5.31 -0.64 -11.74
C GLN A 254 -5.16 0.25 -12.99
N PHE A 255 -5.83 -0.16 -14.08
CA PHE A 255 -5.89 0.69 -15.26
C PHE A 255 -6.55 2.05 -14.91
N PRO A 256 -5.98 3.19 -15.39
CA PRO A 256 -4.81 3.33 -16.23
C PRO A 256 -3.47 3.47 -15.46
N LEU A 257 -3.44 3.59 -14.13
CA LEU A 257 -2.24 3.90 -13.34
C LEU A 257 -1.34 2.68 -13.03
N HIS A 258 -1.40 1.60 -13.79
CA HIS A 258 -0.67 0.34 -13.55
C HIS A 258 0.79 0.35 -14.01
N THR A 259 1.23 1.34 -14.79
CA THR A 259 2.51 1.32 -15.52
C THR A 259 3.76 1.34 -14.62
N TRP A 260 3.61 1.82 -13.38
CA TRP A 260 4.71 1.87 -12.41
C TRP A 260 5.10 0.49 -11.85
N LEU A 261 4.12 -0.43 -11.76
CA LEU A 261 4.30 -1.69 -11.04
C LEU A 261 5.33 -2.63 -11.72
N PRO A 262 5.36 -2.81 -13.05
CA PRO A 262 6.40 -3.59 -13.72
C PRO A 262 7.78 -2.93 -13.66
N ASP A 263 7.85 -1.61 -13.58
CA ASP A 263 9.12 -0.89 -13.48
C ASP A 263 9.67 -0.92 -12.04
N ALA A 264 8.78 -1.06 -11.02
CA ALA A 264 9.16 -1.32 -9.63
C ALA A 264 9.97 -2.62 -9.44
N MET A 265 10.03 -3.50 -10.45
CA MET A 265 10.89 -4.69 -10.46
C MET A 265 12.40 -4.38 -10.46
N ALA A 266 12.80 -3.13 -10.59
CA ALA A 266 14.16 -2.64 -10.42
C ALA A 266 14.73 -2.93 -9.01
N GLY A 267 13.87 -2.94 -7.98
CA GLY A 267 14.27 -3.27 -6.62
C GLY A 267 14.67 -4.74 -6.40
N PRO A 268 15.33 -5.06 -5.27
CA PRO A 268 15.68 -6.44 -4.90
C PRO A 268 14.46 -7.36 -4.86
N THR A 269 14.63 -8.63 -5.24
CA THR A 269 13.51 -9.58 -5.35
C THR A 269 12.69 -9.79 -4.07
N PRO A 270 13.28 -9.83 -2.85
CA PRO A 270 12.48 -9.89 -1.61
C PRO A 270 11.53 -8.70 -1.47
N VAL A 271 11.95 -7.51 -1.92
CA VAL A 271 11.08 -6.31 -1.96
C VAL A 271 9.91 -6.53 -2.91
N SER A 272 10.19 -6.97 -4.15
CA SER A 272 9.14 -7.29 -5.12
C SER A 272 8.17 -8.34 -4.57
N SER A 273 8.69 -9.34 -3.86
CA SER A 273 7.87 -10.38 -3.23
C SER A 273 6.92 -9.80 -2.18
N LEU A 274 7.41 -8.98 -1.26
CA LEU A 274 6.59 -8.40 -0.19
C LEU A 274 5.57 -7.38 -0.74
N LEU A 275 6.04 -6.42 -1.55
CA LEU A 275 5.21 -5.33 -2.06
C LEU A 275 4.05 -5.83 -2.93
N HIS A 276 4.30 -6.86 -3.74
CA HIS A 276 3.37 -7.29 -4.79
C HIS A 276 2.59 -8.56 -4.46
N SER A 277 2.72 -9.11 -3.24
CA SER A 277 1.94 -10.28 -2.81
C SER A 277 0.85 -9.95 -1.79
N SER A 278 1.21 -9.29 -0.68
CA SER A 278 0.34 -9.21 0.51
C SER A 278 0.26 -7.82 1.14
N THR A 279 0.93 -6.80 0.58
CA THR A 279 1.06 -5.51 1.27
C THR A 279 0.67 -4.33 0.39
N MET A 280 1.62 -3.57 -0.15
CA MET A 280 1.37 -2.28 -0.79
C MET A 280 0.25 -2.32 -1.84
N VAL A 281 0.32 -3.26 -2.78
CA VAL A 281 -0.64 -3.31 -3.89
C VAL A 281 -2.01 -3.83 -3.49
N VAL A 282 -2.09 -4.52 -2.36
CA VAL A 282 -3.36 -4.98 -1.77
C VAL A 282 -4.04 -3.87 -0.97
N ALA A 283 -3.30 -2.84 -0.55
CA ALA A 283 -3.84 -1.75 0.27
C ALA A 283 -5.07 -1.05 -0.35
N GLY A 284 -5.11 -0.89 -1.68
CA GLY A 284 -6.29 -0.32 -2.35
C GLY A 284 -7.49 -1.27 -2.35
N VAL A 285 -7.27 -2.58 -2.52
CA VAL A 285 -8.33 -3.59 -2.38
C VAL A 285 -8.85 -3.63 -0.96
N PHE A 286 -7.93 -3.60 0.02
CA PHE A 286 -8.27 -3.53 1.45
C PHE A 286 -9.09 -2.28 1.78
N LEU A 287 -8.75 -1.11 1.21
CA LEU A 287 -9.52 0.12 1.42
C LEU A 287 -10.95 -0.01 0.91
N VAL A 288 -11.16 -0.59 -0.28
CA VAL A 288 -12.52 -0.84 -0.79
C VAL A 288 -13.27 -1.83 0.11
N ALA A 289 -12.61 -2.91 0.55
CA ALA A 289 -13.21 -3.89 1.45
C ALA A 289 -13.53 -3.31 2.84
N ARG A 290 -12.67 -2.42 3.37
CA ARG A 290 -12.81 -1.77 4.69
C ARG A 290 -13.92 -0.72 4.73
N LEU A 291 -14.08 0.04 3.64
CA LEU A 291 -15.12 1.05 3.48
C LEU A 291 -16.22 0.55 2.52
N TYR A 292 -16.49 -0.75 2.57
CA TYR A 292 -17.41 -1.38 1.62
C TYR A 292 -18.80 -0.72 1.57
N PRO A 293 -19.45 -0.35 2.68
CA PRO A 293 -20.70 0.38 2.67
C PRO A 293 -20.66 1.68 1.87
N VAL A 294 -19.58 2.47 2.03
CA VAL A 294 -19.38 3.72 1.27
C VAL A 294 -19.30 3.46 -0.24
N PHE A 295 -18.57 2.41 -0.64
CA PHE A 295 -18.42 2.08 -2.06
C PHE A 295 -19.68 1.41 -2.62
N HIS A 296 -20.30 0.52 -1.85
CA HIS A 296 -21.50 -0.20 -2.26
C HIS A 296 -22.65 0.76 -2.54
N VAL A 297 -22.94 1.61 -1.57
CA VAL A 297 -24.02 2.61 -1.67
C VAL A 297 -23.62 3.71 -2.67
N GLY A 298 -22.41 4.29 -2.54
CA GLY A 298 -21.98 5.42 -3.35
C GLY A 298 -21.84 5.12 -4.84
N LEU A 299 -21.47 3.89 -5.20
CA LEU A 299 -21.29 3.46 -6.61
C LEU A 299 -22.38 2.50 -7.08
N GLU A 300 -23.46 2.36 -6.32
CA GLU A 300 -24.65 1.57 -6.67
C GLU A 300 -24.31 0.12 -7.07
N ILE A 301 -23.48 -0.55 -6.25
CA ILE A 301 -23.13 -1.95 -6.47
C ILE A 301 -24.38 -2.81 -6.22
N ASN A 302 -24.72 -3.68 -7.14
CA ASN A 302 -25.90 -4.55 -7.12
C ASN A 302 -27.26 -3.82 -7.05
N ALA A 303 -27.33 -2.55 -7.45
CA ALA A 303 -28.62 -1.89 -7.57
C ALA A 303 -29.52 -2.58 -8.62
N VAL A 304 -30.80 -2.63 -8.35
CA VAL A 304 -31.79 -3.33 -9.19
C VAL A 304 -31.70 -2.85 -10.65
N GLY A 305 -31.46 -3.79 -11.57
CA GLY A 305 -31.34 -3.51 -13.00
C GLY A 305 -29.99 -2.97 -13.44
N GLN A 306 -29.00 -2.86 -12.55
CA GLN A 306 -27.64 -2.42 -12.87
C GLN A 306 -26.66 -3.60 -12.85
N SER A 307 -26.19 -4.02 -14.02
CA SER A 307 -25.13 -5.02 -14.21
C SER A 307 -23.76 -4.38 -14.54
N PHE A 308 -23.55 -3.12 -14.10
CA PHE A 308 -22.36 -2.36 -14.45
C PHE A 308 -22.04 -1.26 -13.42
N ASN A 309 -20.85 -1.27 -12.86
CA ASN A 309 -20.37 -0.21 -12.01
C ASN A 309 -18.88 0.08 -12.25
N LEU A 310 -18.37 1.18 -11.68
CA LEU A 310 -17.03 1.69 -11.93
C LEU A 310 -15.94 0.71 -11.45
N ILE A 311 -16.12 0.09 -10.27
CA ILE A 311 -15.10 -0.81 -9.70
C ILE A 311 -14.96 -2.06 -10.54
N ALA A 312 -16.08 -2.70 -10.90
CA ALA A 312 -16.11 -3.88 -11.77
C ALA A 312 -15.51 -3.56 -13.15
N LEU A 313 -15.84 -2.40 -13.73
CA LEU A 313 -15.30 -1.96 -15.03
C LEU A 313 -13.77 -1.85 -14.99
N ILE A 314 -13.23 -1.10 -14.05
CA ILE A 314 -11.78 -0.88 -13.96
C ILE A 314 -11.07 -2.19 -13.65
N GLY A 315 -11.61 -3.01 -12.74
CA GLY A 315 -11.10 -4.35 -12.46
C GLY A 315 -11.07 -5.24 -13.70
N GLY A 316 -12.17 -5.30 -14.45
CA GLY A 316 -12.28 -6.10 -15.67
C GLY A 316 -11.32 -5.66 -16.78
N ILE A 317 -11.20 -4.36 -17.04
CA ILE A 317 -10.21 -3.82 -18.00
C ILE A 317 -8.79 -4.20 -17.54
N THR A 318 -8.51 -4.05 -16.25
CA THR A 318 -7.20 -4.37 -15.67
C THR A 318 -6.83 -5.83 -15.87
N ILE A 319 -7.75 -6.77 -15.67
CA ILE A 319 -7.54 -8.20 -15.91
C ILE A 319 -7.01 -8.45 -17.31
N LEU A 320 -7.76 -7.97 -18.33
CA LEU A 320 -7.44 -8.24 -19.73
C LEU A 320 -6.17 -7.55 -20.20
N VAL A 321 -5.99 -6.27 -19.86
CA VAL A 321 -4.81 -5.48 -20.23
C VAL A 321 -3.56 -6.06 -19.63
N ALA A 322 -3.56 -6.34 -18.33
CA ALA A 322 -2.39 -6.87 -17.64
C ALA A 322 -2.03 -8.28 -18.12
N ALA A 323 -3.01 -9.15 -18.33
CA ALA A 323 -2.77 -10.49 -18.87
C ALA A 323 -2.18 -10.44 -20.29
N ALA A 324 -2.66 -9.53 -21.14
CA ALA A 324 -2.11 -9.32 -22.48
C ALA A 324 -0.66 -8.82 -22.45
N LEU A 325 -0.34 -7.89 -21.54
CA LEU A 325 1.02 -7.37 -21.37
C LEU A 325 1.98 -8.43 -20.81
N ALA A 326 1.51 -9.35 -19.95
CA ALA A 326 2.32 -10.45 -19.43
C ALA A 326 2.85 -11.38 -20.54
N PHE A 327 2.09 -11.58 -21.63
CA PHE A 327 2.50 -12.41 -22.75
C PHE A 327 3.74 -11.92 -23.50
N VAL A 328 3.94 -10.60 -23.58
CA VAL A 328 5.04 -10.02 -24.36
C VAL A 328 6.31 -9.81 -23.55
N GLN A 329 6.26 -10.00 -22.22
CA GLN A 329 7.44 -9.84 -21.36
C GLN A 329 8.41 -11.02 -21.47
N ASN A 330 9.70 -10.71 -21.46
CA ASN A 330 10.78 -11.69 -21.40
C ASN A 330 11.44 -11.78 -20.01
N ASP A 331 11.31 -10.74 -19.22
CA ASP A 331 11.76 -10.70 -17.82
C ASP A 331 10.75 -11.41 -16.92
N ILE A 332 11.23 -12.42 -16.15
CA ILE A 332 10.39 -13.24 -15.28
C ILE A 332 9.69 -12.41 -14.18
N LYS A 333 10.38 -11.42 -13.59
CA LYS A 333 9.80 -10.52 -12.60
C LYS A 333 8.69 -9.64 -13.21
N LYS A 334 8.89 -9.15 -14.45
CA LYS A 334 7.87 -8.34 -15.13
C LYS A 334 6.65 -9.17 -15.52
N VAL A 335 6.81 -10.43 -15.92
CA VAL A 335 5.67 -11.37 -16.10
C VAL A 335 4.89 -11.49 -14.80
N LEU A 336 5.57 -11.73 -13.67
CA LEU A 336 4.94 -11.85 -12.36
C LEU A 336 4.29 -10.53 -11.92
N ALA A 337 4.87 -9.38 -12.26
CA ALA A 337 4.30 -8.07 -11.97
C ALA A 337 2.97 -7.86 -12.70
N TYR A 338 2.91 -8.07 -14.01
CA TYR A 338 1.67 -7.97 -14.77
C TYR A 338 0.63 -9.01 -14.34
N SER A 339 1.08 -10.21 -13.97
CA SER A 339 0.18 -11.20 -13.41
C SER A 339 -0.37 -10.78 -12.03
N THR A 340 0.39 -9.99 -11.23
CA THR A 340 -0.14 -9.39 -9.99
C THR A 340 -1.21 -8.35 -10.32
N VAL A 341 -0.94 -7.43 -11.25
CA VAL A 341 -1.94 -6.44 -11.71
C VAL A 341 -3.24 -7.11 -12.15
N SER A 342 -3.13 -8.22 -12.90
CA SER A 342 -4.30 -9.01 -13.33
C SER A 342 -5.08 -9.61 -12.15
N GLN A 343 -4.40 -10.16 -11.13
CA GLN A 343 -5.08 -10.72 -9.94
C GLN A 343 -5.71 -9.63 -9.06
N LEU A 344 -5.07 -8.47 -8.93
CA LEU A 344 -5.67 -7.32 -8.26
C LEU A 344 -6.92 -6.81 -9.04
N GLY A 345 -6.90 -6.94 -10.37
CA GLY A 345 -8.09 -6.72 -11.20
C GLY A 345 -9.24 -7.67 -10.84
N TYR A 346 -8.95 -8.96 -10.58
CA TYR A 346 -9.97 -9.91 -10.09
C TYR A 346 -10.54 -9.52 -8.74
N MET A 347 -9.69 -9.10 -7.80
CA MET A 347 -10.14 -8.67 -6.47
C MET A 347 -11.03 -7.43 -6.57
N MET A 348 -10.64 -6.44 -7.38
CA MET A 348 -11.45 -5.24 -7.61
C MET A 348 -12.77 -5.58 -8.34
N MET A 349 -12.70 -6.41 -9.38
CA MET A 349 -13.90 -6.87 -10.07
C MET A 349 -14.84 -7.61 -9.09
N GLY A 350 -14.29 -8.47 -8.22
CA GLY A 350 -15.04 -9.18 -7.19
C GLY A 350 -15.78 -8.24 -6.25
N LEU A 351 -15.09 -7.24 -5.69
CA LEU A 351 -15.74 -6.22 -4.85
C LEU A 351 -16.81 -5.44 -5.61
N GLY A 352 -16.56 -5.14 -6.91
CA GLY A 352 -17.52 -4.42 -7.74
C GLY A 352 -18.73 -5.24 -8.19
N VAL A 353 -18.69 -6.57 -8.18
CA VAL A 353 -19.85 -7.42 -8.48
C VAL A 353 -20.55 -7.97 -7.23
N GLY A 354 -20.17 -7.49 -6.04
CA GLY A 354 -20.79 -7.94 -4.78
C GLY A 354 -20.16 -9.18 -4.16
N ALA A 355 -19.07 -9.72 -4.72
CA ALA A 355 -18.34 -10.87 -4.18
C ALA A 355 -17.30 -10.45 -3.15
N TRP A 356 -17.72 -9.85 -2.02
CA TRP A 356 -16.80 -9.35 -1.00
C TRP A 356 -15.95 -10.47 -0.41
N THR A 357 -16.57 -11.55 0.05
CA THR A 357 -15.91 -12.73 0.64
C THR A 357 -14.89 -13.33 -0.31
N GLY A 358 -15.28 -13.60 -1.56
CA GLY A 358 -14.39 -14.14 -2.59
C GLY A 358 -13.20 -13.21 -2.88
N ALA A 359 -13.41 -11.90 -2.94
CA ALA A 359 -12.35 -10.93 -3.17
C ALA A 359 -11.36 -10.86 -1.99
N VAL A 360 -11.85 -10.82 -0.75
CA VAL A 360 -11.02 -10.82 0.46
C VAL A 360 -10.29 -12.14 0.64
N PHE A 361 -10.95 -13.27 0.38
CA PHE A 361 -10.31 -14.57 0.39
C PHE A 361 -9.25 -14.70 -0.71
N HIS A 362 -9.46 -14.04 -1.86
CA HIS A 362 -8.43 -14.01 -2.90
C HIS A 362 -7.20 -13.17 -2.49
N ILE A 363 -7.34 -12.13 -1.65
CA ILE A 363 -6.20 -11.43 -1.03
C ILE A 363 -5.35 -12.44 -0.23
N PHE A 364 -6.02 -13.24 0.61
CA PHE A 364 -5.38 -14.20 1.50
C PHE A 364 -4.61 -15.27 0.72
N THR A 365 -5.26 -15.93 -0.22
CA THR A 365 -4.65 -16.99 -1.03
C THR A 365 -3.55 -16.47 -1.96
N HIS A 366 -3.78 -15.31 -2.59
CA HIS A 366 -2.85 -14.64 -3.49
C HIS A 366 -1.50 -14.38 -2.83
N ALA A 367 -1.49 -13.98 -1.56
CA ALA A 367 -0.26 -13.68 -0.86
C ALA A 367 0.71 -14.87 -0.83
N PHE A 368 0.22 -16.08 -0.62
CA PHE A 368 1.07 -17.27 -0.55
C PHE A 368 1.67 -17.66 -1.90
N PHE A 369 0.83 -17.83 -2.91
CA PHE A 369 1.38 -18.28 -4.20
C PHE A 369 2.17 -17.18 -4.92
N LYS A 370 1.83 -15.89 -4.74
CA LYS A 370 2.59 -14.78 -5.35
C LYS A 370 3.93 -14.56 -4.68
N CYS A 371 3.95 -14.54 -3.34
CA CYS A 371 5.19 -14.46 -2.60
C CYS A 371 6.13 -15.59 -3.02
N CYS A 372 5.63 -16.84 -3.08
CA CYS A 372 6.39 -18.00 -3.52
C CYS A 372 6.97 -17.81 -4.93
N LEU A 373 6.15 -17.37 -5.90
CA LEU A 373 6.60 -17.18 -7.29
C LEU A 373 7.71 -16.14 -7.41
N PHE A 374 7.60 -15.00 -6.72
CA PHE A 374 8.66 -13.99 -6.72
C PHE A 374 9.94 -14.50 -6.04
N LEU A 375 9.81 -15.18 -4.90
CA LEU A 375 10.97 -15.76 -4.22
C LEU A 375 11.63 -16.88 -5.07
N CYS A 376 10.85 -17.66 -5.82
CA CYS A 376 11.39 -18.63 -6.79
C CYS A 376 12.17 -17.92 -7.91
N ALA A 377 11.64 -16.81 -8.47
CA ALA A 377 12.36 -16.02 -9.46
C ALA A 377 13.68 -15.46 -8.90
N GLY A 378 13.68 -15.03 -7.63
CA GLY A 378 14.89 -14.63 -6.93
C GLY A 378 15.88 -15.77 -6.69
N SER A 379 15.40 -16.98 -6.33
CA SER A 379 16.23 -18.17 -6.18
C SER A 379 16.92 -18.54 -7.50
N ILE A 380 16.20 -18.48 -8.63
CA ILE A 380 16.78 -18.72 -9.97
C ILE A 380 17.86 -17.69 -10.29
N SER A 381 17.52 -16.42 -10.07
CA SER A 381 18.45 -15.31 -10.34
C SER A 381 19.72 -15.40 -9.50
N HIS A 382 19.58 -15.68 -8.21
CA HIS A 382 20.69 -15.80 -7.27
C HIS A 382 21.61 -16.99 -7.55
N THR A 383 21.05 -18.14 -8.01
CA THR A 383 21.80 -19.40 -8.12
C THR A 383 22.14 -19.77 -9.56
N ALA A 384 21.21 -19.62 -10.51
CA ALA A 384 21.35 -20.20 -11.85
C ALA A 384 21.61 -19.19 -12.97
N SER A 385 21.13 -17.94 -12.87
CA SER A 385 21.19 -16.99 -13.98
C SER A 385 22.07 -15.74 -13.72
N HIS A 386 23.00 -15.80 -12.76
CA HIS A 386 23.94 -14.72 -12.45
C HIS A 386 23.28 -13.34 -12.35
N HIS A 387 22.22 -13.25 -11.53
CA HIS A 387 21.40 -12.07 -11.31
C HIS A 387 20.59 -11.57 -12.53
N SER A 388 20.61 -12.26 -13.67
CA SER A 388 19.72 -11.98 -14.80
C SER A 388 18.30 -12.48 -14.54
N PHE A 389 17.31 -11.74 -15.05
CA PHE A 389 15.89 -12.10 -15.02
C PHE A 389 15.32 -12.39 -16.42
N ASP A 390 16.15 -12.31 -17.47
CA ASP A 390 15.73 -12.58 -18.85
C ASP A 390 15.58 -14.08 -19.11
N MET A 391 14.32 -14.54 -19.20
CA MET A 391 14.01 -15.94 -19.46
C MET A 391 14.48 -16.44 -20.81
N LYS A 392 14.61 -15.55 -21.83
CA LYS A 392 15.03 -15.93 -23.18
C LYS A 392 16.54 -16.04 -23.30
N LYS A 393 17.28 -15.18 -22.62
CA LYS A 393 18.75 -15.10 -22.78
C LYS A 393 19.46 -16.02 -21.79
N ASP A 394 19.03 -16.06 -20.52
CA ASP A 394 19.84 -16.58 -19.43
C ASP A 394 19.20 -17.74 -18.63
N MET A 395 18.06 -18.28 -19.10
CA MET A 395 17.37 -19.37 -18.41
C MET A 395 17.09 -20.56 -19.33
N GLY A 396 16.57 -21.63 -18.77
CA GLY A 396 16.16 -22.87 -19.46
C GLY A 396 16.83 -24.11 -18.93
N GLY A 397 16.15 -25.25 -18.96
CA GLY A 397 16.68 -26.57 -18.64
C GLY A 397 17.03 -26.85 -17.17
N ILE A 398 16.79 -25.89 -16.25
CA ILE A 398 17.29 -25.93 -14.86
C ILE A 398 16.47 -26.79 -13.91
N TRP A 399 15.30 -27.33 -14.31
CA TRP A 399 14.36 -28.02 -13.41
C TRP A 399 14.97 -29.20 -12.62
N LYS A 400 15.91 -29.95 -13.22
CA LYS A 400 16.59 -31.09 -12.55
C LYS A 400 17.63 -30.61 -11.53
N LYS A 401 18.23 -29.44 -11.73
CA LYS A 401 19.26 -28.89 -10.86
C LYS A 401 18.67 -28.19 -9.65
N MET A 402 17.51 -27.55 -9.83
CA MET A 402 16.80 -26.82 -8.78
C MET A 402 15.41 -27.43 -8.50
N PRO A 403 15.33 -28.67 -7.98
CA PRO A 403 14.06 -29.37 -7.83
C PRO A 403 13.12 -28.75 -6.81
N ILE A 404 13.62 -28.16 -5.71
CA ILE A 404 12.81 -27.50 -4.68
C ILE A 404 12.19 -26.22 -5.26
N THR A 405 13.01 -25.36 -5.88
CA THR A 405 12.54 -24.13 -6.54
C THR A 405 11.55 -24.45 -7.66
N PHE A 406 11.82 -25.48 -8.47
CA PHE A 406 10.92 -25.92 -9.53
C PHE A 406 9.58 -26.44 -8.97
N GLY A 407 9.60 -27.28 -7.93
CA GLY A 407 8.39 -27.81 -7.29
C GLY A 407 7.51 -26.68 -6.71
N ALA A 408 8.14 -25.75 -5.97
CA ALA A 408 7.46 -24.60 -5.41
C ALA A 408 6.87 -23.67 -6.49
N TRP A 409 7.60 -23.43 -7.57
CA TRP A 409 7.12 -22.69 -8.75
C TRP A 409 5.91 -23.34 -9.39
N MET A 410 5.96 -24.68 -9.62
CA MET A 410 4.87 -25.42 -10.26
C MET A 410 3.57 -25.40 -9.44
N ILE A 411 3.68 -25.62 -8.13
CA ILE A 411 2.54 -25.57 -7.20
C ILE A 411 1.92 -24.17 -7.20
N SER A 412 2.73 -23.15 -7.05
CA SER A 412 2.25 -21.75 -7.01
C SER A 412 1.73 -21.28 -8.37
N THR A 413 2.26 -21.77 -9.48
CA THR A 413 1.74 -21.55 -10.83
C THR A 413 0.37 -22.20 -11.01
N ALA A 414 0.19 -23.42 -10.51
CA ALA A 414 -1.09 -24.12 -10.52
C ALA A 414 -2.15 -23.33 -9.72
N ALA A 415 -1.78 -22.84 -8.54
CA ALA A 415 -2.66 -22.01 -7.71
C ALA A 415 -3.02 -20.70 -8.40
N LEU A 416 -2.05 -19.99 -8.99
CA LEU A 416 -2.30 -18.76 -9.73
C LEU A 416 -3.22 -18.97 -10.92
N ALA A 417 -3.08 -20.08 -11.65
CA ALA A 417 -3.93 -20.42 -12.79
C ALA A 417 -5.35 -20.83 -12.39
N GLY A 418 -5.60 -21.21 -11.14
CA GLY A 418 -6.87 -21.70 -10.65
C GLY A 418 -7.12 -23.18 -11.01
N ILE A 419 -6.06 -24.01 -10.88
CA ILE A 419 -6.21 -25.46 -11.05
C ILE A 419 -6.97 -26.01 -9.84
N PRO A 420 -7.94 -26.96 -10.05
CA PRO A 420 -8.74 -27.51 -8.96
C PRO A 420 -7.93 -27.99 -7.76
N PHE A 421 -8.48 -27.81 -6.58
CA PHE A 421 -7.88 -28.18 -5.29
C PHE A 421 -6.62 -27.37 -4.89
N THR A 422 -6.33 -26.28 -5.57
CA THR A 422 -5.33 -25.29 -5.12
C THR A 422 -6.02 -24.06 -4.53
N ALA A 423 -5.28 -23.31 -3.71
CA ALA A 423 -5.85 -22.15 -3.00
C ALA A 423 -6.47 -21.10 -3.95
N GLY A 424 -5.83 -20.84 -5.09
CA GLY A 424 -6.35 -19.88 -6.05
C GLY A 424 -7.57 -20.35 -6.87
N PHE A 425 -7.87 -21.65 -6.87
CA PHE A 425 -9.10 -22.17 -7.46
C PHE A 425 -10.31 -21.69 -6.65
N PHE A 426 -10.34 -21.99 -5.37
CA PHE A 426 -11.51 -21.69 -4.53
C PHE A 426 -11.84 -20.19 -4.54
N SER A 427 -10.85 -19.32 -4.35
CA SER A 427 -11.08 -17.90 -4.27
C SER A 427 -11.38 -17.22 -5.61
N LYS A 428 -10.79 -17.67 -6.72
CA LYS A 428 -11.02 -17.07 -8.03
C LYS A 428 -12.34 -17.53 -8.65
N ASP A 429 -12.68 -18.81 -8.47
CA ASP A 429 -13.93 -19.37 -8.98
C ASP A 429 -15.14 -18.72 -8.32
N GLU A 430 -15.07 -18.47 -7.01
CA GLU A 430 -16.09 -17.74 -6.27
C GLU A 430 -16.33 -16.33 -6.83
N ILE A 431 -15.26 -15.56 -7.14
CA ILE A 431 -15.40 -14.24 -7.76
C ILE A 431 -16.09 -14.34 -9.13
N ILE A 432 -15.71 -15.32 -9.95
CA ILE A 432 -16.26 -15.50 -11.30
C ILE A 432 -17.71 -15.94 -11.24
N ASP A 433 -18.04 -16.86 -10.35
CA ASP A 433 -19.40 -17.40 -10.22
C ASP A 433 -20.35 -16.33 -9.63
N SER A 434 -19.92 -15.58 -8.63
CA SER A 434 -20.68 -14.44 -8.11
C SER A 434 -20.97 -13.39 -9.18
N ALA A 435 -20.04 -13.13 -10.09
CA ALA A 435 -20.29 -12.21 -11.20
C ALA A 435 -21.44 -12.66 -12.10
N LYS A 436 -21.63 -13.97 -12.25
CA LYS A 436 -22.77 -14.53 -13.00
C LYS A 436 -24.03 -14.51 -12.17
N HIS A 437 -23.94 -14.88 -10.88
CA HIS A 437 -25.06 -14.96 -9.95
C HIS A 437 -25.73 -13.60 -9.75
N ASN A 438 -24.91 -12.54 -9.64
CA ASN A 438 -25.35 -11.17 -9.42
C ASN A 438 -25.64 -10.40 -10.71
N ASP A 439 -25.95 -11.07 -11.82
CA ASP A 439 -26.28 -10.51 -13.15
C ASP A 439 -25.20 -9.68 -13.84
N TYR A 440 -23.96 -9.74 -13.38
CA TYR A 440 -22.80 -9.11 -14.02
C TYR A 440 -22.20 -9.99 -15.13
N THR A 441 -23.02 -10.47 -16.05
CA THR A 441 -22.67 -11.46 -17.08
C THR A 441 -21.44 -11.10 -17.92
N ILE A 442 -21.22 -9.82 -18.23
CA ILE A 442 -20.04 -9.36 -18.98
C ILE A 442 -18.77 -9.67 -18.20
N PHE A 443 -18.76 -9.42 -16.88
CA PHE A 443 -17.60 -9.63 -16.01
C PHE A 443 -17.33 -11.11 -15.75
N TYR A 444 -18.36 -11.96 -15.78
CA TYR A 444 -18.19 -13.42 -15.81
C TYR A 444 -17.32 -13.85 -17.00
N TYR A 445 -17.64 -13.40 -18.23
CA TYR A 445 -16.83 -13.72 -19.41
C TYR A 445 -15.43 -13.11 -19.33
N VAL A 446 -15.29 -11.89 -18.85
CA VAL A 446 -13.98 -11.25 -18.60
C VAL A 446 -13.14 -12.09 -17.65
N GLY A 447 -13.72 -12.57 -16.56
CA GLY A 447 -13.06 -13.44 -15.60
C GLY A 447 -12.55 -14.74 -16.23
N ILE A 448 -13.39 -15.44 -17.00
CA ILE A 448 -13.01 -16.69 -17.67
C ILE A 448 -11.91 -16.46 -18.71
N ILE A 449 -12.00 -15.41 -19.53
CA ILE A 449 -10.96 -15.07 -20.52
C ILE A 449 -9.63 -14.73 -19.80
N GLY A 450 -9.68 -13.98 -18.72
CA GLY A 450 -8.51 -13.68 -17.90
C GLY A 450 -7.85 -14.94 -17.29
N ALA A 451 -8.65 -15.93 -16.88
CA ALA A 451 -8.16 -17.21 -16.37
C ALA A 451 -7.44 -18.02 -17.47
N PHE A 452 -8.03 -18.11 -18.67
CA PHE A 452 -7.38 -18.67 -19.86
C PHE A 452 -6.02 -18.01 -20.14
N MET A 453 -6.00 -16.68 -20.17
CA MET A 453 -4.77 -15.92 -20.42
C MET A 453 -3.73 -16.16 -19.32
N THR A 454 -4.15 -16.25 -18.04
CA THR A 454 -3.27 -16.53 -16.90
C THR A 454 -2.57 -17.86 -17.07
N ALA A 455 -3.31 -18.94 -17.36
CA ALA A 455 -2.74 -20.25 -17.59
C ALA A 455 -1.75 -20.24 -18.79
N ALA A 456 -2.08 -19.52 -19.83
CA ALA A 456 -1.27 -19.45 -21.04
C ALA A 456 0.07 -18.70 -20.82
N TYR A 457 0.09 -17.50 -20.22
CA TYR A 457 1.36 -16.79 -20.02
C TYR A 457 2.24 -17.44 -18.94
N MET A 458 1.64 -18.04 -17.89
CA MET A 458 2.41 -18.78 -16.88
C MET A 458 3.01 -20.07 -17.42
N THR A 459 2.32 -20.80 -18.29
CA THR A 459 2.88 -21.97 -18.99
C THR A 459 4.07 -21.55 -19.86
N ARG A 460 3.97 -20.43 -20.60
CA ARG A 460 5.10 -19.86 -21.35
C ARG A 460 6.27 -19.53 -20.44
N ALA A 461 6.04 -18.83 -19.34
CA ALA A 461 7.09 -18.44 -18.41
C ALA A 461 7.78 -19.68 -17.79
N THR A 462 7.00 -20.67 -17.37
CA THR A 462 7.49 -21.95 -16.84
C THR A 462 8.35 -22.68 -17.85
N TYR A 463 7.90 -22.75 -19.12
CA TYR A 463 8.66 -23.40 -20.17
C TYR A 463 10.00 -22.72 -20.43
N LEU A 464 10.00 -21.38 -20.50
CA LEU A 464 11.20 -20.60 -20.77
C LEU A 464 12.21 -20.64 -19.61
N ALA A 465 11.72 -20.62 -18.38
CA ALA A 465 12.59 -20.64 -17.21
C ALA A 465 13.18 -22.01 -16.92
N PHE A 466 12.35 -23.06 -16.94
CA PHE A 466 12.76 -24.38 -16.42
C PHE A 466 13.00 -25.45 -17.47
N PHE A 467 12.34 -25.35 -18.65
CA PHE A 467 12.40 -26.35 -19.69
C PHE A 467 13.18 -25.87 -20.93
N GLY A 468 13.29 -26.73 -21.93
CA GLY A 468 14.02 -26.48 -23.15
C GLY A 468 15.54 -26.65 -22.96
N GLN A 469 16.32 -26.02 -23.86
CA GLN A 469 17.78 -26.04 -23.78
C GLN A 469 18.24 -24.89 -22.84
N PRO A 470 19.27 -25.13 -22.00
CA PRO A 470 19.88 -24.08 -21.20
C PRO A 470 20.48 -23.00 -22.11
N ARG A 471 20.36 -21.74 -21.73
CA ARG A 471 20.82 -20.57 -22.49
C ARG A 471 21.65 -19.65 -21.59
N GLY A 472 22.63 -18.96 -22.15
CA GLY A 472 23.47 -17.97 -21.48
C GLY A 472 23.98 -18.44 -20.10
N ALA A 473 23.70 -17.70 -19.07
CA ALA A 473 24.14 -18.03 -17.71
C ALA A 473 23.66 -19.39 -17.22
N ALA A 474 22.45 -19.84 -17.58
CA ALA A 474 21.96 -21.16 -17.23
C ALA A 474 22.73 -22.29 -17.96
N ALA A 475 23.21 -22.07 -19.17
CA ALA A 475 24.09 -23.05 -19.86
C ALA A 475 25.39 -23.20 -19.09
N HIS A 476 26.01 -22.12 -18.67
CA HIS A 476 27.19 -22.15 -17.82
C HIS A 476 26.92 -22.86 -16.47
N PHE A 477 25.82 -22.55 -15.80
CA PHE A 477 25.40 -23.23 -14.57
C PHE A 477 25.20 -24.74 -14.75
N MET A 478 24.72 -25.16 -15.92
CA MET A 478 24.52 -26.56 -16.27
C MET A 478 25.80 -27.27 -16.73
N GLY A 479 26.88 -26.53 -16.97
CA GLY A 479 28.12 -27.05 -17.52
C GLY A 479 28.02 -27.51 -18.99
N VAL A 480 27.14 -26.87 -19.77
CA VAL A 480 26.89 -27.13 -21.21
C VAL A 480 27.52 -25.99 -22.01
N GLU A 481 28.25 -26.30 -23.08
CA GLU A 481 28.73 -25.25 -24.00
C GLU A 481 27.58 -24.60 -24.73
N ASP A 482 27.51 -23.27 -24.68
CA ASP A 482 26.46 -22.51 -25.34
C ASP A 482 26.75 -22.38 -26.82
N HIS A 483 26.14 -23.23 -27.64
CA HIS A 483 26.22 -23.17 -29.12
C HIS A 483 25.31 -22.08 -29.72
N SER A 484 24.56 -21.32 -28.92
CA SER A 484 23.63 -20.30 -29.41
C SER A 484 24.26 -18.92 -29.58
N ALA A 485 25.38 -18.64 -28.95
CA ALA A 485 26.08 -17.34 -29.05
C ALA A 485 26.53 -17.00 -30.47
N HIS A 486 26.89 -17.98 -31.30
CA HIS A 486 27.35 -17.75 -32.66
C HIS A 486 26.25 -17.54 -33.71
N ALA A 487 24.97 -17.74 -33.37
CA ALA A 487 23.86 -17.60 -34.31
C ALA A 487 23.19 -16.20 -34.26
N HIS A 488 23.39 -15.43 -33.18
CA HIS A 488 22.81 -14.10 -33.02
C HIS A 488 23.75 -12.97 -33.48
N ASP A 489 25.06 -13.12 -33.30
CA ASP A 489 26.05 -12.11 -33.75
C ASP A 489 26.13 -11.98 -35.29
N ALA A 490 25.65 -12.97 -36.03
CA ALA A 490 25.60 -12.92 -37.48
C ALA A 490 24.39 -12.17 -38.05
N GLN A 491 23.37 -11.84 -37.24
CA GLN A 491 22.16 -11.12 -37.69
C GLN A 491 22.10 -9.65 -37.22
N GLU A 492 22.85 -9.26 -36.18
CA GLU A 492 22.92 -7.87 -35.71
C GLU A 492 24.07 -7.06 -36.32
N ALA A 493 25.00 -7.67 -37.09
CA ALA A 493 26.12 -7.00 -37.71
C ALA A 493 25.79 -6.09 -38.91
N HIS A 494 24.50 -5.88 -39.22
CA HIS A 494 24.07 -5.03 -40.35
C HIS A 494 23.10 -3.89 -39.96
N ALA A 495 23.07 -3.48 -38.71
CA ALA A 495 22.41 -2.22 -38.34
C ALA A 495 23.12 -1.58 -37.16
N ASP A 496 23.63 -0.38 -37.41
CA ASP A 496 24.13 0.62 -36.49
C ASP A 496 25.65 0.63 -36.19
N HIS A 497 26.37 1.25 -37.11
CA HIS A 497 27.45 2.16 -36.78
C HIS A 497 26.79 3.47 -36.33
N ASP A 498 26.84 3.77 -35.03
CA ASP A 498 27.22 5.07 -34.45
C ASP A 498 26.89 5.10 -32.94
N ALA A 499 27.90 5.58 -32.21
CA ALA A 499 27.81 6.20 -30.90
C ALA A 499 28.24 5.42 -29.63
N HIS A 500 29.40 5.86 -29.20
CA HIS A 500 29.89 6.07 -27.83
C HIS A 500 30.39 4.88 -27.00
N GLU A 501 31.71 4.84 -26.96
CA GLU A 501 32.52 4.32 -25.86
C GLU A 501 32.02 4.87 -24.53
N SER A 502 31.73 3.98 -23.62
CA SER A 502 31.72 4.28 -22.19
C SER A 502 32.30 3.11 -21.40
N ASP A 503 33.30 3.43 -20.66
CA ASP A 503 34.18 2.69 -19.80
C ASP A 503 33.53 1.49 -19.08
N THR A 504 34.12 0.33 -19.31
CA THR A 504 33.91 -0.88 -18.51
C THR A 504 34.72 -0.76 -17.23
N HIS A 505 34.05 -0.53 -16.11
CA HIS A 505 34.60 -0.78 -14.78
C HIS A 505 34.43 -2.23 -14.39
N ASP A 506 35.55 -2.81 -14.01
CA ASP A 506 35.84 -4.14 -13.55
C ASP A 506 34.69 -4.85 -12.81
N ALA A 507 34.10 -5.82 -13.50
CA ALA A 507 33.40 -6.91 -12.87
C ALA A 507 34.42 -7.85 -12.25
N HIS A 508 34.35 -8.10 -10.97
CA HIS A 508 35.14 -9.05 -10.23
C HIS A 508 35.34 -10.35 -11.02
N ALA A 509 36.58 -10.71 -11.24
CA ALA A 509 36.99 -11.96 -11.84
C ALA A 509 36.41 -13.13 -11.04
N VAL A 510 35.36 -13.76 -11.56
CA VAL A 510 34.82 -15.02 -11.03
C VAL A 510 35.71 -16.15 -11.54
N ASP A 511 36.17 -16.96 -10.60
CA ASP A 511 36.99 -18.15 -10.76
C ASP A 511 36.52 -19.05 -11.92
N HIS A 512 37.17 -18.98 -13.05
CA HIS A 512 36.91 -19.76 -14.25
C HIS A 512 37.47 -21.19 -14.04
N GLY A 513 36.74 -22.10 -13.37
CA GLY A 513 37.24 -23.48 -13.31
C GLY A 513 36.46 -24.50 -12.51
N ARG A 514 35.46 -24.12 -11.79
CA ARG A 514 34.73 -25.08 -10.95
C ARG A 514 33.57 -25.73 -11.71
N LYS A 515 33.78 -26.92 -12.28
CA LYS A 515 32.70 -27.77 -12.78
C LYS A 515 31.73 -28.02 -11.64
N LEU A 516 30.50 -27.54 -11.75
CA LEU A 516 29.46 -27.77 -10.75
C LEU A 516 29.13 -29.26 -10.67
N PRO A 517 28.92 -29.79 -9.48
CA PRO A 517 28.61 -31.24 -9.31
C PRO A 517 27.29 -31.55 -10.03
N PHE A 518 27.19 -32.77 -10.57
CA PHE A 518 25.98 -33.29 -11.27
C PHE A 518 24.74 -33.42 -10.36
N ALA A 519 24.93 -33.32 -9.03
CA ALA A 519 23.87 -33.36 -8.03
C ALA A 519 22.95 -32.15 -8.09
N PRO A 520 21.70 -32.23 -7.58
CA PRO A 520 20.82 -31.10 -7.40
C PRO A 520 21.54 -29.96 -6.63
N PHE A 521 21.38 -28.74 -7.08
CA PHE A 521 22.02 -27.54 -6.52
C PHE A 521 20.99 -26.43 -6.40
N ASP A 522 20.14 -26.54 -5.39
CA ASP A 522 19.22 -25.47 -5.00
C ASP A 522 19.93 -24.42 -4.15
N SER A 523 19.28 -23.28 -3.96
CA SER A 523 19.73 -22.21 -3.05
C SER A 523 19.80 -22.73 -1.60
N GLY A 524 20.53 -21.99 -0.73
CA GLY A 524 20.64 -22.33 0.69
C GLY A 524 19.29 -22.40 1.43
N TRP A 525 19.28 -23.06 2.60
CA TRP A 525 18.04 -23.33 3.36
C TRP A 525 17.24 -22.05 3.72
N ARG A 526 17.92 -20.91 3.93
CA ARG A 526 17.25 -19.63 4.22
C ARG A 526 16.41 -19.12 3.05
N ILE A 527 16.74 -19.54 1.84
CA ILE A 527 15.98 -19.28 0.61
C ILE A 527 14.92 -20.36 0.41
N THR A 528 15.31 -21.65 0.50
CA THR A 528 14.40 -22.77 0.15
C THR A 528 13.32 -23.05 1.19
N ALA A 529 13.57 -22.83 2.50
CA ALA A 529 12.55 -23.05 3.52
C ALA A 529 11.32 -22.14 3.34
N PRO A 530 11.44 -20.82 3.12
CA PRO A 530 10.29 -19.99 2.76
C PRO A 530 9.53 -20.50 1.51
N LEU A 531 10.25 -20.98 0.48
CA LEU A 531 9.60 -21.52 -0.73
C LEU A 531 8.72 -22.72 -0.43
N VAL A 532 9.23 -23.68 0.37
CA VAL A 532 8.48 -24.89 0.74
C VAL A 532 7.25 -24.54 1.56
N VAL A 533 7.40 -23.67 2.56
CA VAL A 533 6.28 -23.24 3.42
C VAL A 533 5.19 -22.56 2.60
N LEU A 534 5.56 -21.60 1.75
CA LEU A 534 4.60 -20.87 0.91
C LEU A 534 3.94 -21.78 -0.14
N ALA A 535 4.69 -22.71 -0.75
CA ALA A 535 4.13 -23.68 -1.69
C ALA A 535 3.13 -24.63 -1.02
N THR A 536 3.38 -25.04 0.22
CA THR A 536 2.43 -25.84 0.99
C THR A 536 1.14 -25.08 1.24
N LEU A 537 1.24 -23.79 1.62
CA LEU A 537 0.09 -22.92 1.84
C LEU A 537 -0.62 -22.54 0.54
N ALA A 538 0.06 -22.51 -0.60
CA ALA A 538 -0.57 -22.32 -1.91
C ALA A 538 -1.54 -23.45 -2.30
N ILE A 539 -1.46 -24.61 -1.60
CA ILE A 539 -2.46 -25.68 -1.66
C ILE A 539 -3.41 -25.54 -0.46
N GLY A 540 -2.86 -25.63 0.76
CA GLY A 540 -3.62 -25.82 1.99
C GLY A 540 -4.52 -24.64 2.40
N ALA A 541 -4.09 -23.41 2.13
CA ALA A 541 -4.85 -22.21 2.55
C ALA A 541 -6.22 -22.09 1.85
N GLY A 542 -6.39 -22.69 0.67
CA GLY A 542 -7.68 -22.70 -0.04
C GLY A 542 -8.79 -23.46 0.66
N TYR A 543 -8.42 -24.44 1.49
CA TYR A 543 -9.40 -25.26 2.22
C TYR A 543 -10.03 -24.54 3.42
N LEU A 544 -9.61 -23.31 3.72
CA LEU A 544 -10.27 -22.48 4.73
C LEU A 544 -11.62 -21.89 4.21
N ASN A 545 -11.77 -21.77 2.89
CA ASN A 545 -13.04 -21.44 2.24
C ASN A 545 -13.11 -22.27 0.95
N ALA A 546 -13.70 -23.44 1.04
CA ALA A 546 -13.81 -24.39 -0.05
C ALA A 546 -15.28 -24.79 -0.26
N PRO A 547 -16.11 -23.93 -0.87
CA PRO A 547 -17.54 -24.19 -1.08
C PRO A 547 -17.80 -25.51 -1.82
N ALA A 548 -16.87 -25.96 -2.68
CA ALA A 548 -16.90 -27.27 -3.34
C ALA A 548 -16.88 -28.47 -2.39
N LEU A 549 -16.47 -28.26 -1.13
CA LEU A 549 -16.41 -29.25 -0.05
C LEU A 549 -17.29 -28.88 1.15
N ASP A 550 -18.17 -27.91 0.98
CA ASP A 550 -19.07 -27.37 2.02
C ASP A 550 -18.29 -26.80 3.23
N ILE A 551 -17.18 -26.12 2.96
CA ILE A 551 -16.35 -25.48 3.97
C ILE A 551 -16.40 -23.97 3.77
N HIS A 552 -17.06 -23.26 4.71
CA HIS A 552 -17.28 -21.81 4.73
C HIS A 552 -16.63 -21.12 5.94
N TRP A 553 -15.58 -21.72 6.49
CA TRP A 553 -14.95 -21.26 7.72
C TRP A 553 -14.41 -19.82 7.61
N PHE A 554 -13.75 -19.48 6.50
CA PHE A 554 -13.17 -18.15 6.30
C PHE A 554 -14.27 -17.08 6.20
N GLU A 555 -15.32 -17.37 5.45
CA GLU A 555 -16.50 -16.53 5.32
C GLU A 555 -17.08 -16.21 6.70
N HIS A 556 -17.37 -17.21 7.49
CA HIS A 556 -17.91 -17.06 8.84
C HIS A 556 -17.00 -16.23 9.79
N GLN A 557 -15.65 -16.29 9.62
CA GLN A 557 -14.73 -15.49 10.42
C GLN A 557 -14.64 -14.01 9.98
N THR A 558 -15.07 -13.66 8.77
CA THR A 558 -14.89 -12.32 8.19
C THR A 558 -16.20 -11.59 7.86
N GLU A 559 -17.30 -12.25 7.87
CA GLU A 559 -18.63 -11.77 7.49
C GLU A 559 -19.01 -10.47 8.23
N SER A 560 -18.80 -10.40 9.55
CA SER A 560 -19.09 -9.21 10.37
C SER A 560 -18.29 -7.95 9.93
N SER A 561 -17.27 -8.11 9.09
CA SER A 561 -16.46 -6.99 8.59
C SER A 561 -17.04 -6.32 7.32
N ILE A 562 -18.08 -6.90 6.73
CA ILE A 562 -18.75 -6.37 5.53
C ILE A 562 -19.43 -5.03 5.85
N GLY A 563 -20.04 -4.91 7.03
CA GLY A 563 -20.75 -3.73 7.48
C GLY A 563 -22.10 -3.50 6.77
N LEU A 564 -22.61 -4.53 6.08
CA LEU A 564 -23.92 -4.58 5.42
C LEU A 564 -24.49 -6.00 5.64
N PRO A 565 -25.80 -6.16 5.87
CA PRO A 565 -26.42 -7.46 5.97
C PRO A 565 -26.46 -8.16 4.60
N PHE A 566 -26.55 -9.48 4.61
CA PHE A 566 -26.91 -10.24 3.41
C PHE A 566 -28.39 -10.04 3.09
N ALA A 567 -28.72 -10.07 1.79
CA ALA A 567 -30.11 -10.07 1.33
C ALA A 567 -30.81 -11.36 1.80
N GLU A 568 -31.95 -11.22 2.47
CA GLU A 568 -32.77 -12.38 2.82
C GLU A 568 -33.26 -13.06 1.51
N HIS A 569 -33.02 -14.36 1.37
CA HIS A 569 -33.68 -15.15 0.35
C HIS A 569 -35.15 -15.29 0.71
N GLU A 570 -36.04 -14.65 -0.03
CA GLU A 570 -37.42 -15.11 -0.09
C GLU A 570 -37.40 -16.57 -0.58
N GLU A 571 -37.66 -17.52 0.30
CA GLU A 571 -37.92 -18.89 -0.11
C GLU A 571 -39.02 -18.86 -1.18
N GLU A 572 -38.72 -19.34 -2.40
CA GLU A 572 -39.72 -19.60 -3.44
C GLU A 572 -40.79 -20.59 -2.87
N GLY A 573 -41.84 -20.08 -2.25
CA GLY A 573 -42.86 -20.90 -1.61
C GLY A 573 -44.01 -20.15 -0.99
N ALA A 574 -44.26 -18.89 -1.33
CA ALA A 574 -45.53 -18.22 -0.98
C ALA A 574 -46.04 -17.45 -2.20
N GLU A 575 -47.06 -18.01 -2.83
CA GLU A 575 -47.91 -17.31 -3.78
C GLU A 575 -48.50 -16.05 -3.15
N GLU A 576 -48.48 -14.95 -3.91
CA GLU A 576 -49.27 -13.71 -3.76
C GLU A 576 -49.07 -12.84 -2.51
N ALA A 577 -48.08 -11.91 -2.63
CA ALA A 577 -48.35 -10.53 -2.19
C ALA A 577 -47.49 -9.58 -3.06
N THR A 578 -48.08 -9.12 -4.18
CA THR A 578 -47.63 -7.96 -4.95
C THR A 578 -47.68 -6.71 -4.06
N ALA A 579 -46.59 -6.32 -3.46
CA ALA A 579 -46.36 -4.97 -2.99
C ALA A 579 -45.40 -4.27 -3.98
N VAL A 580 -46.02 -3.57 -4.92
CA VAL A 580 -45.37 -2.61 -5.80
C VAL A 580 -44.79 -1.51 -4.94
N VAL A 581 -43.46 -1.51 -4.75
CA VAL A 581 -42.74 -0.31 -4.30
C VAL A 581 -42.54 0.54 -5.52
N GLU A 582 -43.50 1.40 -5.78
CA GLU A 582 -43.44 2.43 -6.81
C GLU A 582 -42.48 3.54 -6.33
N TYR A 583 -41.31 3.63 -6.94
CA TYR A 583 -40.40 4.73 -6.72
C TYR A 583 -41.05 6.02 -7.24
N ALA A 584 -41.61 6.84 -6.33
CA ALA A 584 -42.10 8.17 -6.63
C ALA A 584 -40.91 9.11 -6.87
N ALA A 585 -40.51 9.24 -8.13
CA ALA A 585 -39.76 10.41 -8.58
C ALA A 585 -40.73 11.59 -8.70
N GLY A 586 -40.59 12.59 -7.86
CA GLY A 586 -41.07 13.95 -8.10
C GLY A 586 -42.47 14.28 -7.61
N ALA A 587 -42.55 15.14 -6.68
CA ALA A 587 -43.33 16.37 -6.59
C ALA A 587 -43.72 16.67 -5.11
N GLY A 588 -43.40 17.87 -4.69
CA GLY A 588 -43.76 18.39 -3.38
C GLY A 588 -45.31 18.49 -3.23
N GLY A 589 -45.76 18.21 -2.05
CA GLY A 589 -47.16 18.41 -1.64
C GLY A 589 -47.26 18.30 -0.14
N SER A 590 -47.36 19.43 0.52
CA SER A 590 -47.70 19.59 1.93
C SER A 590 -49.03 18.87 2.27
N VAL A 591 -49.04 18.02 3.27
CA VAL A 591 -50.28 17.60 3.94
C VAL A 591 -50.15 17.90 5.43
N ALA A 592 -51.15 18.58 5.92
CA ALA A 592 -51.30 19.10 7.27
C ALA A 592 -51.41 17.99 8.33
N ALA A 593 -50.84 18.27 9.49
CA ALA A 593 -50.96 17.48 10.69
C ALA A 593 -52.41 17.56 11.23
N GLU A 594 -53.00 16.42 11.55
CA GLU A 594 -54.13 16.30 12.44
C GLU A 594 -53.61 15.81 13.80
N GLU A 595 -53.81 16.62 14.83
CA GLU A 595 -53.48 16.36 16.22
C GLU A 595 -54.49 15.34 16.83
N ASP A 596 -53.97 14.27 17.40
CA ASP A 596 -54.72 13.43 18.36
C ASP A 596 -54.02 13.49 19.74
N PRO A 597 -54.74 13.92 20.83
CA PRO A 597 -54.14 14.07 22.14
C PRO A 597 -54.41 12.83 23.02
N GLY A 598 -53.40 12.00 23.23
CA GLY A 598 -53.50 10.88 24.16
C GLY A 598 -52.10 10.35 24.54
N GLY A 599 -51.49 10.98 25.55
CA GLY A 599 -50.14 10.63 25.99
C GLY A 599 -50.08 9.30 26.72
N GLU A 600 -49.01 8.59 26.46
CA GLU A 600 -48.26 7.73 27.39
C GLU A 600 -46.79 7.76 27.02
N GLU A 601 -45.95 8.22 27.95
CA GLU A 601 -44.49 8.18 27.86
C GLU A 601 -44.06 6.72 27.73
N ARG A 602 -43.68 6.31 26.51
CA ARG A 602 -42.78 5.16 26.30
C ARG A 602 -41.38 5.69 26.18
N ALA A 603 -40.51 5.20 27.06
CA ALA A 603 -39.07 5.38 27.00
C ALA A 603 -38.57 5.06 25.59
N ALA A 604 -37.72 5.96 25.03
CA ALA A 604 -37.04 5.77 23.77
C ALA A 604 -36.03 4.64 23.92
N GLU A 605 -36.44 3.41 23.60
CA GLU A 605 -35.53 2.40 23.07
C GLU A 605 -35.11 2.89 21.69
N GLY A 606 -33.80 3.01 21.46
CA GLY A 606 -33.27 3.45 20.18
C GLY A 606 -33.76 2.53 19.07
N GLU A 607 -34.62 3.07 18.20
CA GLU A 607 -34.91 2.43 16.91
C GLU A 607 -33.64 2.27 16.15
N HIS A 608 -33.05 1.06 16.13
CA HIS A 608 -32.16 0.65 15.09
C HIS A 608 -32.99 0.66 13.80
N SER A 609 -32.81 1.68 12.97
CA SER A 609 -33.34 1.68 11.61
C SER A 609 -32.69 0.49 10.87
N ASP A 610 -33.50 -0.43 10.37
CA ASP A 610 -33.06 -1.55 9.56
C ASP A 610 -32.21 -1.02 8.40
N PRO A 611 -31.07 -1.66 8.09
CA PRO A 611 -30.19 -1.19 7.02
C PRO A 611 -30.93 -1.24 5.67
N ILE A 612 -30.91 -0.12 4.96
CA ILE A 612 -31.62 0.06 3.68
C ILE A 612 -30.94 -0.73 2.54
N TYR A 613 -29.67 -1.09 2.71
CA TYR A 613 -28.85 -1.74 1.69
C TYR A 613 -28.35 -3.10 2.17
N SER A 614 -28.34 -4.07 1.26
CA SER A 614 -27.90 -5.45 1.52
C SER A 614 -26.91 -5.93 0.45
N VAL A 615 -26.09 -6.92 0.80
CA VAL A 615 -25.14 -7.57 -0.09
C VAL A 615 -25.69 -8.94 -0.52
N PRO A 616 -25.54 -9.35 -1.80
CA PRO A 616 -25.95 -10.69 -2.23
C PRO A 616 -25.21 -11.79 -1.45
N GLU A 617 -25.92 -12.87 -1.11
CA GLU A 617 -25.29 -14.06 -0.56
C GLU A 617 -24.30 -14.69 -1.58
N PRO A 618 -23.19 -15.27 -1.12
CA PRO A 618 -22.29 -16.02 -1.97
C PRO A 618 -23.03 -17.18 -2.68
N PRO A 619 -22.79 -17.40 -3.98
CA PRO A 619 -23.47 -18.46 -4.70
C PRO A 619 -23.07 -19.84 -4.19
N LYS A 620 -24.01 -20.77 -4.11
CA LYS A 620 -23.73 -22.19 -3.85
C LYS A 620 -22.86 -22.76 -5.00
N PHE A 621 -21.82 -23.48 -4.63
CA PHE A 621 -20.88 -24.03 -5.60
C PHE A 621 -21.51 -25.17 -6.43
N TYR A 622 -21.35 -25.09 -7.76
CA TYR A 622 -21.73 -26.16 -8.69
C TYR A 622 -20.59 -26.45 -9.67
N TRP A 623 -20.17 -27.70 -9.79
CA TRP A 623 -19.17 -28.12 -10.79
C TRP A 623 -19.55 -27.74 -12.23
N SER A 624 -20.83 -27.67 -12.56
CA SER A 624 -21.32 -27.22 -13.86
C SER A 624 -21.04 -25.73 -14.13
N ALA A 625 -21.01 -24.91 -13.10
CA ALA A 625 -20.68 -23.48 -13.19
C ALA A 625 -19.16 -23.27 -13.34
N ALA A 626 -18.34 -24.03 -12.61
CA ALA A 626 -16.88 -23.97 -12.68
C ALA A 626 -16.30 -24.60 -13.98
N ALA A 627 -17.00 -25.55 -14.59
CA ALA A 627 -16.49 -26.31 -15.74
C ALA A 627 -16.05 -25.46 -16.94
N PRO A 628 -16.76 -24.41 -17.40
CA PRO A 628 -16.32 -23.55 -18.50
C PRO A 628 -14.97 -22.87 -18.20
N GLY A 629 -14.80 -22.36 -16.99
CA GLY A 629 -13.55 -21.75 -16.53
C GLY A 629 -12.40 -22.75 -16.57
N LEU A 630 -12.59 -23.95 -16.01
CA LEU A 630 -11.58 -25.01 -15.97
C LEU A 630 -11.18 -25.50 -17.36
N ILE A 631 -12.13 -25.68 -18.27
CA ILE A 631 -11.87 -26.06 -19.66
C ILE A 631 -10.98 -25.01 -20.33
N LEU A 632 -11.27 -23.73 -20.13
CA LEU A 632 -10.49 -22.64 -20.74
C LEU A 632 -9.10 -22.51 -20.09
N VAL A 633 -8.95 -22.71 -18.79
CA VAL A 633 -7.64 -22.78 -18.11
C VAL A 633 -6.79 -23.90 -18.69
N ALA A 634 -7.35 -25.10 -18.84
CA ALA A 634 -6.66 -26.24 -19.46
C ALA A 634 -6.28 -25.95 -20.91
N LEU A 635 -7.19 -25.39 -21.69
CA LEU A 635 -6.96 -25.00 -23.09
C LEU A 635 -5.85 -23.95 -23.21
N GLY A 636 -5.85 -22.93 -22.35
CA GLY A 636 -4.81 -21.89 -22.30
C GLY A 636 -3.42 -22.47 -22.06
N GLY A 637 -3.33 -23.38 -21.08
CA GLY A 637 -2.09 -24.12 -20.79
C GLY A 637 -1.61 -24.98 -21.97
N LEU A 638 -2.50 -25.77 -22.58
CA LEU A 638 -2.19 -26.62 -23.73
C LEU A 638 -1.76 -25.86 -24.97
N VAL A 639 -2.48 -24.78 -25.32
CA VAL A 639 -2.13 -23.91 -26.46
C VAL A 639 -0.76 -23.28 -26.26
N SER A 640 -0.49 -22.73 -25.07
CA SER A 640 0.78 -22.10 -24.76
C SER A 640 1.94 -23.08 -24.73
N LEU A 641 1.73 -24.29 -24.18
CA LEU A 641 2.73 -25.36 -24.19
C LEU A 641 3.03 -25.80 -25.64
N GLY A 642 2.00 -25.98 -26.47
CA GLY A 642 2.14 -26.33 -27.89
C GLY A 642 2.95 -25.29 -28.67
N LEU A 643 2.64 -23.99 -28.47
CA LEU A 643 3.41 -22.88 -29.05
C LEU A 643 4.87 -22.86 -28.54
N SER A 644 5.08 -23.03 -27.25
CA SER A 644 6.42 -23.05 -26.66
C SER A 644 7.26 -24.21 -27.21
N LEU A 645 6.66 -25.40 -27.35
CA LEU A 645 7.31 -26.55 -27.98
C LEU A 645 7.62 -26.34 -29.48
N ALA A 646 6.75 -25.62 -30.21
CA ALA A 646 6.97 -25.30 -31.62
C ALA A 646 8.13 -24.29 -31.81
N VAL A 647 8.16 -23.27 -30.96
CA VAL A 647 9.16 -22.19 -31.07
C VAL A 647 10.52 -22.59 -30.50
N PHE A 648 10.53 -23.12 -29.28
CA PHE A 648 11.78 -23.36 -28.53
C PHE A 648 12.17 -24.83 -28.48
N GLY A 649 11.24 -25.77 -28.62
CA GLY A 649 11.47 -27.20 -28.59
C GLY A 649 11.90 -27.80 -29.95
N LYS A 650 11.89 -27.02 -31.03
CA LYS A 650 12.18 -27.46 -32.39
C LYS A 650 11.32 -28.64 -32.88
N ARG A 651 10.16 -28.89 -32.26
CA ARG A 651 9.23 -29.95 -32.61
C ARG A 651 8.13 -29.41 -33.52
N LYS A 652 7.96 -30.02 -34.70
CA LYS A 652 6.80 -29.71 -35.57
C LYS A 652 5.52 -30.21 -34.90
N ASN A 653 4.60 -29.31 -34.64
CA ASN A 653 3.26 -29.58 -34.13
C ASN A 653 2.25 -28.65 -34.83
N PRO A 654 0.93 -28.84 -34.69
CA PRO A 654 -0.08 -27.99 -35.36
C PRO A 654 0.12 -26.49 -35.10
N PHE A 655 0.64 -26.10 -33.95
CA PHE A 655 0.88 -24.70 -33.57
C PHE A 655 2.08 -24.08 -34.30
N SER A 656 2.92 -24.86 -34.99
CA SER A 656 4.04 -24.34 -35.79
C SER A 656 3.58 -23.39 -36.92
N LEU A 657 2.33 -23.47 -37.34
CA LEU A 657 1.72 -22.54 -38.30
C LEU A 657 1.60 -21.12 -37.76
N LEU A 658 1.49 -20.97 -36.44
CA LEU A 658 1.37 -19.67 -35.76
C LEU A 658 2.73 -19.03 -35.49
N VAL A 659 3.83 -19.77 -35.61
CA VAL A 659 5.17 -19.26 -35.45
C VAL A 659 5.49 -18.23 -36.53
N GLY A 660 5.93 -17.02 -36.13
CA GLY A 660 6.20 -15.90 -37.03
C GLY A 660 4.94 -15.19 -37.56
N LEU A 661 3.76 -15.42 -36.97
CA LEU A 661 2.53 -14.75 -37.35
C LEU A 661 2.64 -13.22 -37.27
N THR A 662 3.31 -12.70 -36.25
CA THR A 662 3.55 -11.25 -36.03
C THR A 662 4.43 -10.63 -37.12
N GLN A 663 5.26 -11.42 -37.78
CA GLN A 663 6.10 -10.98 -38.92
C GLN A 663 5.37 -11.03 -40.22
N ARG A 664 4.45 -12.03 -40.41
CA ARG A 664 3.72 -12.30 -41.66
C ARG A 664 2.44 -11.50 -41.76
N ASN A 665 1.80 -11.17 -40.63
CA ASN A 665 0.53 -10.46 -40.59
C ASN A 665 0.70 -9.07 -39.98
N LYS A 666 0.42 -8.02 -40.77
CA LYS A 666 0.58 -6.61 -40.30
C LYS A 666 -0.31 -6.27 -39.12
N VAL A 667 -1.51 -6.84 -39.00
CA VAL A 667 -2.41 -6.59 -37.85
C VAL A 667 -1.85 -7.24 -36.60
N ALA A 668 -1.45 -8.52 -36.68
CA ALA A 668 -0.82 -9.22 -35.57
C ALA A 668 0.50 -8.55 -35.15
N GLY A 669 1.29 -8.06 -36.08
CA GLY A 669 2.51 -7.26 -35.83
C GLY A 669 2.19 -5.94 -35.14
N GLY A 670 1.15 -5.25 -35.60
CA GLY A 670 0.69 -3.98 -34.97
C GLY A 670 0.22 -4.18 -33.53
N ILE A 671 -0.59 -5.21 -33.26
CA ILE A 671 -1.03 -5.57 -31.91
C ILE A 671 0.17 -5.92 -31.03
N HIS A 672 1.10 -6.73 -31.53
CA HIS A 672 2.31 -7.08 -30.79
C HIS A 672 3.12 -5.84 -30.43
N ASN A 673 3.38 -4.93 -31.41
CA ASN A 673 4.11 -3.69 -31.14
C ASN A 673 3.37 -2.78 -30.15
N PHE A 674 2.05 -2.70 -30.22
CA PHE A 674 1.23 -1.95 -29.27
C PHE A 674 1.39 -2.48 -27.82
N LEU A 675 1.39 -3.81 -27.66
CA LEU A 675 1.60 -4.46 -26.36
C LEU A 675 3.06 -4.32 -25.87
N VAL A 676 4.05 -4.51 -26.74
CA VAL A 676 5.50 -4.34 -26.37
C VAL A 676 5.76 -2.91 -25.88
N ASN A 677 5.14 -1.91 -26.51
CA ASN A 677 5.22 -0.50 -26.11
C ASN A 677 4.24 -0.15 -24.96
N LYS A 678 3.76 -1.13 -24.20
CA LYS A 678 2.89 -0.94 -23.02
C LYS A 678 1.68 -0.04 -23.33
N LEU A 679 1.00 -0.27 -24.45
CA LEU A 679 -0.15 0.52 -24.94
C LEU A 679 0.18 2.01 -25.18
N TYR A 680 1.45 2.37 -25.29
CA TYR A 680 1.96 3.75 -25.34
C TYR A 680 1.56 4.61 -24.14
N LEU A 681 1.14 4.02 -23.02
CA LEU A 681 0.79 4.77 -21.81
C LEU A 681 1.98 5.48 -21.18
N ASP A 682 3.17 4.86 -21.17
CA ASP A 682 4.40 5.51 -20.70
C ASP A 682 4.69 6.75 -21.54
N HIS A 683 4.53 6.67 -22.87
CA HIS A 683 4.67 7.82 -23.76
C HIS A 683 3.67 8.94 -23.45
N LEU A 684 2.40 8.58 -23.18
CA LEU A 684 1.36 9.53 -22.78
C LEU A 684 1.73 10.22 -21.46
N TYR A 685 2.17 9.47 -20.47
CA TYR A 685 2.50 10.02 -19.15
C TYR A 685 3.78 10.87 -19.18
N GLU A 686 4.87 10.33 -19.69
CA GLU A 686 6.19 10.97 -19.63
C GLU A 686 6.34 12.10 -20.65
N ASN A 687 5.94 11.87 -21.90
CA ASN A 687 6.17 12.84 -22.98
C ASN A 687 5.03 13.86 -23.13
N ILE A 688 3.80 13.55 -22.70
CA ILE A 688 2.68 14.48 -22.84
C ILE A 688 2.35 15.09 -21.46
N ILE A 689 1.94 14.29 -20.46
CA ILE A 689 1.45 14.83 -19.19
C ILE A 689 2.60 15.48 -18.39
N VAL A 690 3.71 14.77 -18.18
CA VAL A 690 4.84 15.32 -17.40
C VAL A 690 5.43 16.54 -18.12
N ARG A 691 5.69 16.45 -19.41
CA ARG A 691 6.33 17.50 -20.17
C ARG A 691 5.47 18.76 -20.33
N TRP A 692 4.18 18.59 -20.64
CA TRP A 692 3.29 19.71 -20.99
C TRP A 692 2.40 20.20 -19.85
N VAL A 693 2.22 19.41 -18.79
CA VAL A 693 1.39 19.78 -17.63
C VAL A 693 2.25 19.92 -16.37
N ALA A 694 2.92 18.85 -15.96
CA ALA A 694 3.63 18.85 -14.67
C ALA A 694 4.83 19.81 -14.66
N HIS A 695 5.66 19.84 -15.72
CA HIS A 695 6.80 20.76 -15.78
C HIS A 695 6.40 22.25 -15.80
N PRO A 696 5.44 22.71 -16.63
CA PRO A 696 4.98 24.09 -16.57
C PRO A 696 4.38 24.46 -15.21
N LEU A 697 3.57 23.57 -14.63
CA LEU A 697 2.96 23.78 -13.31
C LEU A 697 4.03 23.88 -12.21
N SER A 698 5.03 22.98 -12.23
CA SER A 698 6.16 23.02 -11.31
C SER A 698 6.97 24.30 -11.43
N ARG A 699 7.21 24.78 -12.66
CA ARG A 699 7.89 26.07 -12.89
C ARG A 699 7.08 27.25 -12.37
N ALA A 700 5.76 27.23 -12.55
CA ALA A 700 4.88 28.25 -12.03
C ALA A 700 4.87 28.27 -10.49
N ALA A 701 4.74 27.09 -9.87
CA ALA A 701 4.82 26.95 -8.42
C ALA A 701 6.18 27.39 -7.85
N TYR A 702 7.28 27.00 -8.51
CA TYR A 702 8.62 27.46 -8.15
C TYR A 702 8.76 28.98 -8.25
N TRP A 703 8.23 29.57 -9.34
CA TRP A 703 8.24 31.02 -9.50
C TRP A 703 7.46 31.74 -8.37
N VAL A 704 6.27 31.24 -8.03
CA VAL A 704 5.48 31.77 -6.90
C VAL A 704 6.25 31.64 -5.59
N ASN A 705 6.85 30.49 -5.34
CA ASN A 705 7.65 30.27 -4.13
C ASN A 705 8.79 31.29 -4.02
N GLN A 706 9.61 31.42 -5.07
CA GLN A 706 10.79 32.29 -5.05
C GLN A 706 10.43 33.80 -5.08
N ASN A 707 9.45 34.19 -5.88
CA ASN A 707 9.18 35.61 -6.13
C ASN A 707 8.07 36.18 -5.26
N VAL A 708 7.21 35.37 -4.69
CA VAL A 708 6.12 35.82 -3.81
C VAL A 708 6.41 35.41 -2.36
N ILE A 709 6.54 34.13 -2.07
CA ILE A 709 6.66 33.64 -0.68
C ILE A 709 8.03 34.02 -0.10
N ASP A 710 9.12 33.59 -0.73
CA ASP A 710 10.48 33.88 -0.26
C ASP A 710 10.78 35.38 -0.30
N ALA A 711 10.30 36.09 -1.30
CA ALA A 711 10.43 37.56 -1.37
C ALA A 711 9.73 38.24 -0.20
N THR A 712 8.52 37.80 0.17
CA THR A 712 7.75 38.33 1.31
C THR A 712 8.46 38.03 2.63
N VAL A 713 8.88 36.80 2.85
CA VAL A 713 9.62 36.37 4.07
C VAL A 713 10.92 37.14 4.20
N ASN A 714 11.71 37.21 3.13
CA ASN A 714 12.97 37.97 3.11
C ASN A 714 12.74 39.46 3.27
N GLY A 715 11.66 40.00 2.69
CA GLY A 715 11.22 41.38 2.87
C GLY A 715 10.91 41.69 4.33
N ALA A 716 10.13 40.84 4.99
CA ALA A 716 9.82 40.98 6.41
C ALA A 716 11.10 40.89 7.29
N GLY A 717 12.01 39.95 6.97
CA GLY A 717 13.30 39.83 7.63
C GLY A 717 14.19 41.07 7.48
N LYS A 718 14.25 41.67 6.27
CA LYS A 718 14.96 42.95 6.02
C LYS A 718 14.31 44.10 6.78
N ALA A 719 12.97 44.18 6.74
CA ALA A 719 12.24 45.21 7.51
C ALA A 719 12.52 45.10 9.02
N GLY A 720 12.45 43.88 9.56
CA GLY A 720 12.80 43.63 10.96
C GLY A 720 14.24 44.06 11.32
N ARG A 721 15.22 43.71 10.48
CA ARG A 721 16.61 44.12 10.67
C ARG A 721 16.74 45.64 10.62
N ASN A 722 16.17 46.29 9.59
CA ASN A 722 16.26 47.74 9.44
C ASN A 722 15.60 48.47 10.63
N THR A 723 14.50 47.95 11.12
CA THR A 723 13.83 48.47 12.34
C THR A 723 14.69 48.29 13.56
N GLY A 724 15.30 47.12 13.72
CA GLY A 724 16.26 46.84 14.82
C GLY A 724 17.46 47.79 14.76
N ASP A 725 18.09 47.97 13.61
CA ASP A 725 19.19 48.90 13.38
C ASP A 725 18.79 50.34 13.67
N TRP A 726 17.57 50.74 13.27
CA TRP A 726 17.04 52.07 13.55
C TRP A 726 16.82 52.30 15.06
N VAL A 727 16.20 51.33 15.75
CA VAL A 727 15.99 51.37 17.22
C VAL A 727 17.33 51.46 17.92
N TYR A 728 18.30 50.61 17.58
CA TYR A 728 19.63 50.60 18.16
C TYR A 728 20.32 51.97 18.03
N ARG A 729 20.35 52.54 16.79
CA ARG A 729 21.06 53.80 16.54
C ARG A 729 20.36 55.04 17.14
N ASN A 730 19.03 55.05 17.11
CA ASN A 730 18.29 56.27 17.47
C ASN A 730 17.72 56.25 18.88
N ILE A 731 17.38 55.06 19.40
CA ILE A 731 16.84 54.93 20.75
C ILE A 731 17.94 54.49 21.69
N ASP A 732 18.58 53.36 21.47
CA ASP A 732 19.55 52.80 22.39
C ASP A 732 20.77 53.68 22.50
N GLN A 733 21.51 53.92 21.41
CA GLN A 733 22.73 54.76 21.44
C GLN A 733 22.49 56.25 21.73
N ARG A 734 21.46 56.85 21.17
CA ARG A 734 21.27 58.30 21.33
C ARG A 734 20.50 58.66 22.60
N VAL A 735 19.46 57.90 22.93
CA VAL A 735 18.60 58.24 24.08
C VAL A 735 19.08 57.52 25.31
N VAL A 736 19.19 56.18 25.31
CA VAL A 736 19.53 55.42 26.49
C VAL A 736 20.98 55.66 26.89
N ASP A 737 21.93 55.39 25.98
CA ASP A 737 23.35 55.60 26.22
C ASP A 737 23.68 57.07 26.46
N GLY A 738 23.01 57.96 25.72
CA GLY A 738 23.09 59.41 25.88
C GLY A 738 22.67 59.83 27.26
N ALA A 739 21.55 59.34 27.78
CA ALA A 739 21.08 59.65 29.16
C ALA A 739 22.01 59.07 30.24
N VAL A 740 22.49 57.85 30.03
CA VAL A 740 23.47 57.21 30.95
C VAL A 740 24.78 58.01 31.02
N ASN A 741 25.32 58.39 29.86
CA ASN A 741 26.53 59.19 29.73
C ASN A 741 26.33 60.61 30.32
N ALA A 742 25.19 61.25 30.05
CA ALA A 742 24.85 62.53 30.64
C ALA A 742 24.75 62.47 32.16
N SER A 743 24.14 61.41 32.68
CA SER A 743 24.09 61.16 34.16
C SER A 743 25.47 60.96 34.77
N GLY A 744 26.33 60.22 34.04
CA GLY A 744 27.74 60.03 34.44
C GLY A 744 28.54 61.33 34.42
N LEU A 745 28.36 62.13 33.36
CA LEU A 745 28.95 63.48 33.26
C LEU A 745 28.45 64.39 34.39
N ALA A 746 27.13 64.45 34.60
CA ALA A 746 26.55 65.24 35.67
C ALA A 746 27.06 64.84 37.07
N ALA A 747 27.21 63.53 37.32
CA ALA A 747 27.81 63.06 38.57
C ALA A 747 29.29 63.45 38.69
N SER A 748 30.07 63.34 37.60
CA SER A 748 31.47 63.75 37.52
C SER A 748 31.64 65.25 37.77
N GLU A 749 30.88 66.10 37.06
CA GLU A 749 30.90 67.52 37.19
C GLU A 749 30.46 67.98 38.61
N SER A 750 29.42 67.31 39.15
CA SER A 750 28.98 67.54 40.52
C SER A 750 30.11 67.15 41.55
N GLY A 751 30.80 66.06 41.25
CA GLY A 751 31.96 65.64 42.04
C GLY A 751 33.10 66.67 41.98
N HIS A 752 33.44 67.20 40.81
CA HIS A 752 34.41 68.24 40.61
C HIS A 752 34.00 69.54 41.29
N ALA A 753 32.73 69.90 41.24
CA ALA A 753 32.16 71.09 41.88
C ALA A 753 32.24 70.97 43.43
N LEU A 754 32.15 69.77 44.00
CA LEU A 754 32.27 69.48 45.41
C LEU A 754 33.72 69.37 45.88
N GLN A 755 34.67 69.14 44.96
CA GLN A 755 36.06 68.95 45.25
C GLN A 755 36.73 70.18 46.01
N PRO A 756 36.41 71.41 45.67
CA PRO A 756 36.93 72.56 46.45
C PRO A 756 36.44 72.62 47.90
N ILE A 757 35.24 72.07 48.16
CA ILE A 757 34.64 71.99 49.49
C ILE A 757 35.37 70.94 50.35
N GLN A 758 35.89 69.88 49.70
CA GLN A 758 36.67 68.79 50.31
C GLN A 758 38.21 69.06 50.25
N SER A 759 38.61 70.24 50.55
CA SER A 759 40.02 70.69 50.51
C SER A 759 41.00 69.92 51.44
N GLY A 760 40.52 69.02 52.28
CA GLY A 760 41.31 68.21 53.25
C GLY A 760 41.88 69.05 54.38
N LYS A 761 41.62 70.32 54.38
CA LYS A 761 42.10 71.23 55.48
C LYS A 761 41.04 71.40 56.55
N VAL A 762 41.28 70.79 57.71
CA VAL A 762 40.33 70.81 58.85
C VAL A 762 39.86 72.22 59.22
N ASN A 763 40.73 73.20 59.10
CA ASN A 763 40.38 74.60 59.34
C ASN A 763 39.32 75.21 58.42
N GLN A 764 39.26 74.76 57.18
CA GLN A 764 38.23 75.19 56.24
C GLN A 764 36.84 74.49 56.49
N TYR A 765 36.86 73.26 56.92
CA TYR A 765 35.64 72.57 57.38
C TYR A 765 35.09 73.23 58.69
N GLY A 766 35.98 73.53 59.57
CA GLY A 766 35.63 74.31 60.81
C GLY A 766 35.01 75.67 60.46
N ALA A 767 35.65 76.42 59.58
CA ALA A 767 35.10 77.75 59.13
C ALA A 767 33.75 77.62 58.46
N LEU A 768 33.54 76.62 57.61
CA LEU A 768 32.25 76.34 56.95
C LEU A 768 31.17 75.95 57.98
N LEU A 769 31.52 75.08 58.93
CA LEU A 769 30.59 74.65 59.96
C LEU A 769 30.19 75.78 60.89
N PHE A 770 31.17 76.64 61.35
CA PHE A 770 30.90 77.84 62.11
C PHE A 770 30.11 78.88 61.29
N GLY A 771 30.44 79.07 60.00
CA GLY A 771 29.70 79.96 59.13
C GLY A 771 28.25 79.51 58.97
N ALA A 772 27.99 78.20 58.69
CA ALA A 772 26.68 77.67 58.63
C ALA A 772 25.86 77.75 59.90
N ALA A 773 26.54 77.52 61.07
CA ALA A 773 25.93 77.70 62.40
C ALA A 773 25.59 79.16 62.69
N ALA A 774 26.45 80.10 62.28
CA ALA A 774 26.18 81.52 62.40
C ALA A 774 25.01 81.98 61.52
N VAL A 775 24.95 81.50 60.28
CA VAL A 775 23.80 81.78 59.37
C VAL A 775 22.51 81.15 59.93
N ALA A 776 22.54 79.94 60.41
CA ALA A 776 21.39 79.30 61.05
C ALA A 776 20.95 80.06 62.33
N ALA A 777 21.85 80.53 63.09
CA ALA A 777 21.55 81.36 64.28
C ALA A 777 20.92 82.71 63.88
N ILE A 778 21.43 83.36 62.80
CA ILE A 778 20.88 84.58 62.30
C ILE A 778 19.47 84.37 61.75
N VAL A 779 19.26 83.29 61.01
CA VAL A 779 17.92 82.90 60.47
C VAL A 779 16.96 82.61 61.63
N LEU A 780 17.38 81.90 62.65
CA LEU A 780 16.57 81.66 63.85
C LEU A 780 16.24 82.95 64.63
N ILE A 781 17.18 83.89 64.70
CA ILE A 781 16.91 85.15 65.30
C ILE A 781 15.89 85.95 64.46
N ILE A 782 16.04 85.97 63.18
CA ILE A 782 15.10 86.71 62.24
C ILE A 782 13.74 86.07 62.25
N THR A 783 13.60 84.76 62.33
CA THR A 783 12.33 84.01 62.32
C THR A 783 11.62 84.02 63.69
N ASN A 784 12.29 84.35 64.77
CA ASN A 784 11.72 84.44 66.11
C ASN A 784 11.58 85.86 66.66
N VAL A 785 11.79 86.87 65.80
CA VAL A 785 11.40 88.23 66.00
C VAL A 785 10.25 88.54 65.08
#